data_abfdd2004301565ab82ff2dc7d26c7f5
#
_entry.id   abfdd2004301565ab82ff2dc7d26c7f5
#
_cell.length_a   1.000
_cell.length_b   1.000
_cell.length_c   1.000
_cell.angle_alpha   90.00
_cell.angle_beta   90.00
_cell.angle_gamma   90.00
#
_symmetry.space_group_name_H-M   'P 1'
#
loop_
_entity.id
_entity.type
_entity.pdbx_description
1 polymer ?
#
loop_
_entity_poly.entity_id
_entity_poly.type
_entity_poly.pdbx_seq_one_letter_code
_entity_poly.pdbx_strand_id
1 'polypeptide(L)'
;MEKKKFCYSLRIEIDADQYADSRIENIVKYSKKYGYDDVMFFTNNSRAQISHITIDEVRPQVEIIKKAKPLLNAAGISVSLNPGCTVGQGDKSEGMRGLHEDFTLMADIHGHNNGATACPLCENFKKYLVDIYDYYTREVEPQIIWIEDDFRLHNHGSLDWGGCFCDLHMKRYCEKLGFEVSREEFVAEILKEGQGKSIYRDAYAEVTRETMVELAKAVGDRVREVSGGKTIVGLMSSHPEEHAAEYRDWYGVLYGLSDEPADRLHLPTYSQISPMQYGWLFNKVVTQVRARIPNETWILPELENSEHGPQAKSAKNTAFMIEATLPVIPQGCTLNMYDYGNGIIPSWRLGEACQKLKPYMQAFMDLNIDFQDMDGVYIPFNDETVKNMHPTDYFTALDHLKPDDAFFAAYLSGLGIAYKYVGNFDDVKGKIIAISGQWLRNFDEAYIRRLFRDNAIILNADSLNVLVEMGLGELAGVESCAFDIPRDGDVRYELVQDDIVVDGIPGYRKFARKALVVQYAPDADLRVYSKLYNAYHQDMGYGTVRSGNVLILPHKGEFRPVYRQDIMHQAMVFQFLQEIGGVVKPVQVQEYCVSPYYYADAKTLVLVNFTDDDWSKLHLTMPEDLKFSTIRYLKRNGQWADCKYKRLGDQLVVNARLGGTKTLVLRFEA
;
A
#
# COMPACT_ATOMS: atom_id res chain seq x y z
N MET A 1 -4.53 -12.14 22.34
CA MET A 1 -3.17 -12.31 21.70
C MET A 1 -2.17 -11.52 22.53
N GLU A 2 -1.02 -12.07 22.78
CA GLU A 2 0.06 -11.30 23.42
C GLU A 2 0.78 -10.48 22.34
N LYS A 3 0.82 -9.15 22.47
CA LYS A 3 1.50 -8.24 21.53
C LYS A 3 3.01 -8.55 21.32
N LYS A 4 3.60 -9.36 22.20
CA LYS A 4 5.00 -9.80 22.14
C LYS A 4 5.24 -11.10 21.38
N LYS A 5 4.19 -11.71 20.80
CA LYS A 5 4.28 -12.96 20.07
C LYS A 5 3.73 -12.79 18.66
N PHE A 6 4.52 -13.20 17.66
CA PHE A 6 4.06 -13.15 16.26
C PHE A 6 2.81 -14.02 16.10
N CYS A 7 1.70 -13.39 15.67
CA CYS A 7 0.37 -13.97 15.66
C CYS A 7 -0.04 -14.41 14.24
N TYR A 8 -0.48 -15.64 14.10
CA TYR A 8 -1.28 -16.07 12.97
C TYR A 8 -2.76 -16.07 13.34
N SER A 9 -3.55 -15.18 12.73
CA SER A 9 -5.02 -15.14 12.84
C SER A 9 -5.63 -15.81 11.61
N LEU A 10 -6.17 -17.02 11.78
CA LEU A 10 -6.80 -17.76 10.70
C LEU A 10 -8.19 -17.23 10.42
N ARG A 11 -8.42 -16.64 9.22
CA ARG A 11 -9.73 -16.22 8.76
C ARG A 11 -10.46 -17.41 8.11
N ILE A 12 -11.61 -17.75 8.65
CA ILE A 12 -12.43 -18.90 8.19
C ILE A 12 -13.91 -18.66 8.50
N GLU A 13 -14.79 -19.20 7.70
CA GLU A 13 -16.24 -19.19 7.95
C GLU A 13 -16.67 -20.52 8.59
N ILE A 14 -17.75 -20.48 9.37
CA ILE A 14 -18.41 -21.67 9.90
C ILE A 14 -19.91 -21.52 9.79
N ASP A 15 -20.53 -22.47 9.10
CA ASP A 15 -21.97 -22.50 8.90
C ASP A 15 -22.68 -23.29 10.00
N ALA A 16 -23.91 -22.88 10.31
CA ALA A 16 -24.80 -23.54 11.24
C ALA A 16 -25.54 -24.73 10.57
N ASP A 17 -24.77 -25.69 10.10
CA ASP A 17 -25.29 -26.91 9.48
C ASP A 17 -25.01 -28.17 10.33
N GLN A 18 -25.44 -29.33 9.82
CA GLN A 18 -25.25 -30.63 10.49
C GLN A 18 -23.78 -31.04 10.70
N TYR A 19 -22.83 -30.36 10.04
CA TYR A 19 -21.39 -30.65 10.13
C TYR A 19 -20.64 -29.66 11.03
N ALA A 20 -21.31 -28.68 11.63
CA ALA A 20 -20.69 -27.62 12.42
C ALA A 20 -19.75 -28.17 13.51
N ASP A 21 -20.18 -29.17 14.26
CA ASP A 21 -19.37 -29.77 15.34
C ASP A 21 -18.10 -30.41 14.82
N SER A 22 -18.19 -31.14 13.73
CA SER A 22 -17.03 -31.76 13.07
C SER A 22 -16.03 -30.72 12.55
N ARG A 23 -16.55 -29.59 12.04
CA ARG A 23 -15.69 -28.45 11.61
C ARG A 23 -15.03 -27.77 12.80
N ILE A 24 -15.72 -27.58 13.92
CA ILE A 24 -15.14 -27.03 15.16
C ILE A 24 -13.97 -27.92 15.63
N GLU A 25 -14.16 -29.23 15.70
CA GLU A 25 -13.12 -30.19 16.08
C GLU A 25 -11.91 -30.11 15.13
N ASN A 26 -12.15 -30.03 13.82
CA ASN A 26 -11.13 -29.86 12.80
C ASN A 26 -10.33 -28.56 13.02
N ILE A 27 -11.02 -27.42 13.17
CA ILE A 27 -10.41 -26.10 13.37
C ILE A 27 -9.54 -26.10 14.64
N VAL A 28 -10.07 -26.57 15.78
CA VAL A 28 -9.31 -26.66 17.05
C VAL A 28 -8.07 -27.53 16.90
N LYS A 29 -8.22 -28.74 16.35
CA LYS A 29 -7.13 -29.70 16.17
C LYS A 29 -5.99 -29.15 15.31
N TYR A 30 -6.32 -28.61 14.15
CA TYR A 30 -5.32 -28.17 13.19
C TYR A 30 -4.77 -26.76 13.47
N SER A 31 -5.55 -25.87 14.07
CA SER A 31 -5.01 -24.59 14.58
C SER A 31 -3.93 -24.83 15.63
N LYS A 32 -4.17 -25.74 16.57
CA LYS A 32 -3.14 -26.16 17.54
C LYS A 32 -1.92 -26.79 16.86
N LYS A 33 -2.13 -27.67 15.87
CA LYS A 33 -1.05 -28.34 15.14
C LYS A 33 -0.16 -27.37 14.39
N TYR A 34 -0.75 -26.39 13.69
CA TYR A 34 -0.03 -25.46 12.82
C TYR A 34 0.40 -24.17 13.52
N GLY A 35 0.00 -23.99 14.78
CA GLY A 35 0.39 -22.85 15.59
C GLY A 35 -0.32 -21.55 15.22
N TYR A 36 -1.60 -21.64 14.80
CA TYR A 36 -2.47 -20.48 14.71
C TYR A 36 -2.82 -20.03 16.13
N ASP A 37 -2.70 -18.73 16.39
CA ASP A 37 -2.87 -18.15 17.72
C ASP A 37 -4.28 -17.59 17.91
N ASP A 38 -4.95 -17.33 16.80
CA ASP A 38 -6.29 -16.76 16.73
C ASP A 38 -7.08 -17.40 15.60
N VAL A 39 -8.39 -17.55 15.78
CA VAL A 39 -9.34 -17.88 14.72
C VAL A 39 -10.28 -16.70 14.55
N MET A 40 -10.18 -16.05 13.39
CA MET A 40 -11.06 -14.97 12.98
C MET A 40 -12.22 -15.54 12.17
N PHE A 41 -13.39 -15.63 12.79
CA PHE A 41 -14.57 -16.06 12.05
C PHE A 41 -15.09 -14.96 11.15
N PHE A 42 -15.08 -15.23 9.85
CA PHE A 42 -15.74 -14.40 8.87
C PHE A 42 -17.21 -14.73 8.87
N THR A 43 -18.06 -13.73 9.09
CA THR A 43 -19.50 -13.97 9.16
C THR A 43 -20.20 -13.37 7.94
N ASN A 44 -21.08 -14.17 7.34
CA ASN A 44 -21.99 -13.76 6.26
C ASN A 44 -21.36 -13.37 4.93
N ASN A 45 -20.19 -13.91 4.62
CA ASN A 45 -19.51 -13.62 3.36
C ASN A 45 -20.44 -13.78 2.14
N SER A 46 -21.15 -14.90 2.04
CA SER A 46 -22.04 -15.18 0.91
C SER A 46 -23.30 -14.30 0.87
N ARG A 47 -23.69 -13.69 1.98
CA ARG A 47 -24.92 -12.88 2.11
C ARG A 47 -24.65 -11.40 2.17
N ALA A 48 -23.54 -10.97 2.77
CA ALA A 48 -23.19 -9.55 2.87
C ALA A 48 -23.01 -8.89 1.51
N GLN A 49 -22.53 -9.64 0.53
CA GLN A 49 -22.45 -9.19 -0.87
C GLN A 49 -23.83 -9.07 -1.56
N ILE A 50 -24.90 -9.51 -0.93
CA ILE A 50 -26.25 -9.44 -1.47
C ILE A 50 -27.04 -8.30 -0.85
N SER A 51 -26.86 -8.03 0.45
CA SER A 51 -27.57 -6.97 1.20
C SER A 51 -27.01 -6.84 2.63
N HIS A 52 -27.33 -5.73 3.28
CA HIS A 52 -27.11 -5.57 4.72
C HIS A 52 -28.03 -6.51 5.50
N ILE A 53 -27.46 -7.50 6.16
CA ILE A 53 -28.18 -8.57 6.82
C ILE A 53 -28.67 -8.14 8.21
N THR A 54 -29.72 -8.79 8.70
CA THR A 54 -30.31 -8.56 10.02
C THR A 54 -29.62 -9.39 11.12
N ILE A 55 -29.78 -8.97 12.37
CA ILE A 55 -29.33 -9.74 13.54
C ILE A 55 -29.93 -11.15 13.58
N ASP A 56 -31.18 -11.32 13.15
CA ASP A 56 -31.82 -12.64 13.11
C ASP A 56 -31.18 -13.56 12.08
N GLU A 57 -30.73 -13.03 10.95
CA GLU A 57 -30.02 -13.82 9.93
C GLU A 57 -28.62 -14.26 10.37
N VAL A 58 -27.93 -13.47 11.22
CA VAL A 58 -26.58 -13.83 11.72
C VAL A 58 -26.61 -14.72 12.96
N ARG A 59 -27.70 -14.72 13.71
CA ARG A 59 -27.86 -15.45 14.98
C ARG A 59 -27.44 -16.92 14.91
N PRO A 60 -27.85 -17.73 13.91
CA PRO A 60 -27.47 -19.15 13.84
C PRO A 60 -25.94 -19.33 13.77
N GLN A 61 -25.24 -18.49 13.01
CA GLN A 61 -23.79 -18.56 12.90
C GLN A 61 -23.09 -18.11 14.18
N VAL A 62 -23.60 -17.07 14.85
CA VAL A 62 -23.11 -16.60 16.15
C VAL A 62 -23.20 -17.70 17.21
N GLU A 63 -24.30 -18.45 17.27
CA GLU A 63 -24.46 -19.56 18.23
C GLU A 63 -23.42 -20.68 18.00
N ILE A 64 -23.05 -20.96 16.77
CA ILE A 64 -21.96 -21.91 16.46
C ILE A 64 -20.60 -21.35 16.89
N ILE A 65 -20.34 -20.08 16.67
CA ILE A 65 -19.10 -19.43 17.13
C ILE A 65 -19.01 -19.43 18.65
N LYS A 66 -20.09 -19.15 19.37
CA LYS A 66 -20.18 -19.25 20.84
C LYS A 66 -19.84 -20.66 21.34
N LYS A 67 -20.25 -21.70 20.61
CA LYS A 67 -19.92 -23.10 20.91
C LYS A 67 -18.44 -23.39 20.64
N ALA A 68 -17.84 -22.85 19.58
CA ALA A 68 -16.43 -23.05 19.23
C ALA A 68 -15.47 -22.32 20.18
N LYS A 69 -15.80 -21.12 20.65
CA LYS A 69 -14.94 -20.25 21.44
C LYS A 69 -14.35 -20.92 22.69
N PRO A 70 -15.10 -21.56 23.59
CA PRO A 70 -14.52 -22.20 24.77
C PRO A 70 -13.55 -23.34 24.42
N LEU A 71 -13.77 -24.06 23.32
CA LEU A 71 -12.89 -25.14 22.87
C LEU A 71 -11.58 -24.57 22.30
N LEU A 72 -11.63 -23.48 21.55
CA LEU A 72 -10.48 -22.75 21.06
C LEU A 72 -9.67 -22.14 22.23
N ASN A 73 -10.34 -21.48 23.16
CA ASN A 73 -9.70 -20.88 24.33
C ASN A 73 -9.02 -21.95 25.21
N ALA A 74 -9.63 -23.13 25.39
CA ALA A 74 -9.01 -24.26 26.10
C ALA A 74 -7.75 -24.79 25.40
N ALA A 75 -7.66 -24.59 24.08
CA ALA A 75 -6.47 -24.91 23.27
C ALA A 75 -5.42 -23.77 23.26
N GLY A 76 -5.68 -22.64 23.94
CA GLY A 76 -4.82 -21.46 23.95
C GLY A 76 -4.95 -20.59 22.70
N ILE A 77 -6.08 -20.69 21.97
CA ILE A 77 -6.35 -19.99 20.72
C ILE A 77 -7.45 -18.96 20.98
N SER A 78 -7.19 -17.69 20.66
CA SER A 78 -8.18 -16.62 20.78
C SER A 78 -9.23 -16.67 19.64
N VAL A 79 -10.31 -15.92 19.81
CA VAL A 79 -11.36 -15.77 18.81
C VAL A 79 -11.53 -14.31 18.47
N SER A 80 -11.45 -14.02 17.19
CA SER A 80 -11.76 -12.72 16.59
C SER A 80 -12.94 -12.85 15.61
N LEU A 81 -13.53 -11.73 15.23
CA LEU A 81 -14.61 -11.68 14.26
C LEU A 81 -14.28 -10.76 13.10
N ASN A 82 -14.75 -11.12 11.92
CA ASN A 82 -14.79 -10.27 10.76
C ASN A 82 -16.23 -10.27 10.18
N PRO A 83 -17.10 -9.37 10.69
CA PRO A 83 -18.40 -9.18 10.10
C PRO A 83 -18.31 -8.69 8.67
N GLY A 84 -19.01 -9.33 7.74
CA GLY A 84 -19.16 -8.85 6.38
C GLY A 84 -20.11 -7.65 6.23
N CYS A 85 -20.32 -6.88 7.29
CA CYS A 85 -21.23 -5.72 7.33
C CYS A 85 -20.42 -4.43 7.45
N THR A 86 -20.46 -3.62 6.39
CA THR A 86 -19.77 -2.33 6.32
C THR A 86 -20.46 -1.43 5.27
N VAL A 87 -19.85 -0.30 4.89
CA VAL A 87 -20.45 0.71 4.00
C VAL A 87 -20.57 0.19 2.57
N GLY A 88 -19.50 -0.34 1.98
CA GLY A 88 -19.42 -0.72 0.58
C GLY A 88 -20.04 -2.08 0.24
N GLN A 89 -20.58 -2.80 1.20
CA GLN A 89 -21.20 -4.10 0.97
C GLN A 89 -22.55 -3.97 0.28
N GLY A 90 -22.88 -4.93 -0.57
CA GLY A 90 -24.14 -4.95 -1.31
C GLY A 90 -24.02 -4.52 -2.77
N ASP A 91 -22.82 -4.22 -3.24
CA ASP A 91 -22.56 -3.77 -4.61
C ASP A 91 -22.90 -4.79 -5.70
N LYS A 92 -22.88 -6.08 -5.36
CA LYS A 92 -23.32 -7.19 -6.23
C LYS A 92 -24.75 -7.63 -5.93
N SER A 93 -25.51 -6.82 -5.21
CA SER A 93 -26.78 -7.24 -4.63
C SER A 93 -27.94 -7.15 -5.60
N GLU A 94 -29.01 -7.87 -5.25
CA GLU A 94 -30.35 -7.74 -5.83
C GLU A 94 -31.14 -6.57 -5.17
N GLY A 95 -30.46 -5.59 -4.62
CA GLY A 95 -31.03 -4.49 -3.85
C GLY A 95 -31.18 -4.81 -2.35
N MET A 96 -31.82 -3.91 -1.61
CA MET A 96 -32.05 -4.09 -0.16
C MET A 96 -33.06 -5.18 0.19
N ARG A 97 -33.69 -5.82 -0.78
CA ARG A 97 -34.70 -6.87 -0.62
C ARG A 97 -35.83 -6.51 0.35
N GLY A 98 -36.14 -5.22 0.47
CA GLY A 98 -37.16 -4.71 1.40
C GLY A 98 -36.79 -4.79 2.89
N LEU A 99 -35.55 -5.13 3.23
CA LEU A 99 -35.12 -5.25 4.64
C LEU A 99 -34.77 -3.90 5.29
N HIS A 100 -34.32 -2.95 4.49
CA HIS A 100 -33.85 -1.63 4.95
C HIS A 100 -34.33 -0.52 4.01
N GLU A 101 -35.65 -0.43 3.79
CA GLU A 101 -36.27 0.57 2.91
C GLU A 101 -36.08 2.02 3.42
N ASP A 102 -35.72 2.17 4.70
CA ASP A 102 -35.48 3.44 5.37
C ASP A 102 -34.04 3.94 5.28
N PHE A 103 -33.15 3.20 4.58
CA PHE A 103 -31.78 3.66 4.34
C PHE A 103 -31.72 4.64 3.15
N THR A 104 -31.05 5.79 3.36
CA THR A 104 -30.60 6.62 2.26
C THR A 104 -29.40 5.93 1.59
N LEU A 105 -29.49 5.74 0.26
CA LEU A 105 -28.43 5.10 -0.49
C LEU A 105 -27.34 6.10 -0.90
N MET A 106 -26.12 5.63 -1.07
CA MET A 106 -25.06 6.39 -1.70
C MET A 106 -25.44 6.72 -3.16
N ALA A 107 -25.10 7.91 -3.58
CA ALA A 107 -25.24 8.35 -4.97
C ALA A 107 -23.88 8.78 -5.53
N ASP A 108 -23.60 8.42 -6.78
CA ASP A 108 -22.43 8.86 -7.50
C ASP A 108 -22.53 10.33 -7.96
N ILE A 109 -21.55 10.81 -8.71
CA ILE A 109 -21.49 12.18 -9.25
C ILE A 109 -22.68 12.52 -10.17
N HIS A 110 -23.35 11.52 -10.75
CA HIS A 110 -24.53 11.67 -11.62
C HIS A 110 -25.85 11.51 -10.87
N GLY A 111 -25.80 11.18 -9.57
CA GLY A 111 -26.96 10.93 -8.75
C GLY A 111 -27.52 9.50 -8.86
N HIS A 112 -26.80 8.58 -9.52
CA HIS A 112 -27.20 7.19 -9.59
C HIS A 112 -26.89 6.48 -8.28
N ASN A 113 -27.68 5.46 -7.95
CA ASN A 113 -27.40 4.54 -6.86
C ASN A 113 -27.49 3.09 -7.38
N ASN A 114 -26.87 2.16 -6.65
CA ASN A 114 -26.88 0.74 -7.04
C ASN A 114 -27.99 -0.08 -6.34
N GLY A 115 -28.92 0.59 -5.65
CA GLY A 115 -30.02 -0.06 -4.94
C GLY A 115 -29.63 -0.76 -3.62
N ALA A 116 -28.38 -0.71 -3.19
CA ALA A 116 -27.92 -1.50 -2.05
C ALA A 116 -26.93 -0.78 -1.10
N THR A 117 -25.98 0.01 -1.63
CA THR A 117 -24.95 0.64 -0.81
C THR A 117 -25.52 1.83 -0.02
N ALA A 118 -25.51 1.75 1.30
CA ALA A 118 -26.08 2.76 2.17
C ALA A 118 -25.13 3.93 2.41
N CYS A 119 -25.69 5.14 2.54
CA CYS A 119 -24.96 6.34 2.87
C CYS A 119 -24.55 6.36 4.35
N PRO A 120 -23.27 6.60 4.71
CA PRO A 120 -22.82 6.68 6.10
C PRO A 120 -23.44 7.83 6.90
N LEU A 121 -23.96 8.88 6.26
CA LEU A 121 -24.70 9.96 6.91
C LEU A 121 -26.16 9.60 7.23
N CYS A 122 -26.67 8.47 6.73
CA CYS A 122 -28.00 7.99 7.07
C CYS A 122 -28.04 7.50 8.52
N GLU A 123 -28.81 8.16 9.38
CA GLU A 123 -28.90 7.81 10.81
C GLU A 123 -29.41 6.37 11.04
N ASN A 124 -30.35 5.88 10.19
CA ASN A 124 -30.85 4.52 10.29
C ASN A 124 -29.77 3.49 9.91
N PHE A 125 -28.95 3.78 8.89
CA PHE A 125 -27.81 2.93 8.56
C PHE A 125 -26.73 2.96 9.64
N LYS A 126 -26.38 4.13 10.15
CA LYS A 126 -25.43 4.27 11.27
C LYS A 126 -25.89 3.46 12.48
N LYS A 127 -27.15 3.59 12.85
CA LYS A 127 -27.77 2.80 13.94
C LYS A 127 -27.67 1.29 13.66
N TYR A 128 -28.03 0.85 12.46
CA TYR A 128 -27.90 -0.54 12.05
C TYR A 128 -26.48 -1.07 12.23
N LEU A 129 -25.47 -0.34 11.75
CA LEU A 129 -24.08 -0.75 11.84
C LEU A 129 -23.64 -0.83 13.33
N VAL A 130 -23.97 0.16 14.14
CA VAL A 130 -23.68 0.16 15.56
C VAL A 130 -24.37 -1.01 16.28
N ASP A 131 -25.64 -1.28 15.99
CA ASP A 131 -26.42 -2.35 16.64
C ASP A 131 -25.86 -3.74 16.29
N ILE A 132 -25.42 -3.98 15.06
CA ILE A 132 -24.89 -5.29 14.67
C ILE A 132 -23.50 -5.54 15.28
N TYR A 133 -22.65 -4.51 15.38
CA TYR A 133 -21.35 -4.61 16.08
C TYR A 133 -21.52 -4.76 17.60
N ASP A 134 -22.52 -4.09 18.19
CA ASP A 134 -22.94 -4.30 19.60
C ASP A 134 -23.34 -5.76 19.83
N TYR A 135 -24.21 -6.29 18.98
CA TYR A 135 -24.66 -7.67 19.06
C TYR A 135 -23.52 -8.68 19.03
N TYR A 136 -22.65 -8.59 18.04
CA TYR A 136 -21.47 -9.46 17.95
C TYR A 136 -20.56 -9.34 19.17
N THR A 137 -20.33 -8.14 19.64
CA THR A 137 -19.46 -7.88 20.81
C THR A 137 -20.03 -8.51 22.07
N ARG A 138 -21.33 -8.38 22.34
CA ARG A 138 -21.98 -8.96 23.52
C ARG A 138 -22.05 -10.49 23.45
N GLU A 139 -22.41 -11.02 22.30
CA GLU A 139 -22.65 -12.45 22.18
C GLU A 139 -21.37 -13.28 22.08
N VAL A 140 -20.35 -12.75 21.43
CA VAL A 140 -19.10 -13.50 21.18
C VAL A 140 -17.98 -13.02 22.10
N GLU A 141 -17.97 -11.77 22.54
CA GLU A 141 -16.83 -11.16 23.27
C GLU A 141 -15.50 -11.45 22.56
N PRO A 142 -15.33 -11.06 21.28
CA PRO A 142 -14.12 -11.35 20.53
C PRO A 142 -12.94 -10.54 21.04
N GLN A 143 -11.70 -11.02 20.79
CA GLN A 143 -10.51 -10.24 21.09
C GLN A 143 -10.39 -9.04 20.15
N ILE A 144 -10.57 -9.28 18.85
CA ILE A 144 -10.66 -8.22 17.84
C ILE A 144 -11.95 -8.43 17.06
N ILE A 145 -12.66 -7.35 16.78
CA ILE A 145 -13.70 -7.32 15.76
C ILE A 145 -13.21 -6.42 14.62
N TRP A 146 -13.15 -6.96 13.42
CA TRP A 146 -12.60 -6.26 12.28
C TRP A 146 -13.69 -5.60 11.45
N ILE A 147 -13.45 -4.36 11.02
CA ILE A 147 -14.24 -3.71 9.98
C ILE A 147 -13.58 -4.00 8.63
N GLU A 148 -14.37 -4.53 7.70
CA GLU A 148 -13.94 -4.86 6.34
C GLU A 148 -13.42 -3.65 5.56
N ASP A 149 -12.60 -3.88 4.54
CA ASP A 149 -11.93 -2.84 3.75
C ASP A 149 -12.90 -1.98 2.91
N ASP A 150 -14.14 -2.44 2.71
CA ASP A 150 -15.23 -1.64 2.15
C ASP A 150 -15.78 -0.55 3.10
N PHE A 151 -15.08 -0.27 4.20
CA PHE A 151 -15.33 0.89 5.05
C PHE A 151 -14.82 2.16 4.36
N ARG A 152 -15.53 2.60 3.31
CA ARG A 152 -15.12 3.67 2.39
C ARG A 152 -16.32 4.28 1.65
N LEU A 153 -16.15 5.50 1.13
CA LEU A 153 -17.18 6.23 0.36
C LEU A 153 -17.11 5.89 -1.13
N HIS A 154 -17.00 4.64 -1.47
CA HIS A 154 -17.13 4.10 -2.82
C HIS A 154 -17.44 2.61 -2.72
N ASN A 155 -17.82 1.98 -3.83
CA ASN A 155 -18.14 0.56 -3.89
C ASN A 155 -17.48 -0.11 -5.09
N HIS A 156 -17.58 -1.44 -5.19
CA HIS A 156 -17.07 -2.23 -6.30
C HIS A 156 -18.01 -2.29 -7.50
N GLY A 157 -19.21 -1.74 -7.38
CA GLY A 157 -20.28 -1.97 -8.34
C GLY A 157 -20.41 -0.94 -9.43
N SER A 158 -21.64 -0.65 -9.78
CA SER A 158 -22.02 0.15 -10.93
C SER A 158 -21.94 1.67 -10.71
N LEU A 159 -21.57 2.12 -9.52
CA LEU A 159 -21.40 3.56 -9.24
C LEU A 159 -20.03 4.04 -9.69
N ASP A 160 -19.95 5.29 -10.13
CA ASP A 160 -18.68 5.95 -10.37
C ASP A 160 -17.92 6.15 -9.05
N TRP A 161 -16.63 5.91 -9.09
CA TRP A 161 -15.77 5.89 -7.90
C TRP A 161 -15.58 7.27 -7.29
N GLY A 162 -15.62 7.29 -5.97
CA GLY A 162 -15.24 8.41 -5.14
C GLY A 162 -16.40 9.21 -4.60
N GLY A 163 -16.48 9.33 -3.27
CA GLY A 163 -17.44 10.16 -2.56
C GLY A 163 -18.89 9.67 -2.60
N CYS A 164 -19.74 10.46 -1.98
CA CYS A 164 -21.19 10.28 -2.03
C CYS A 164 -21.86 11.64 -2.27
N PHE A 165 -22.78 11.68 -3.22
CA PHE A 165 -23.50 12.90 -3.63
C PHE A 165 -25.03 12.76 -3.48
N CYS A 166 -25.49 11.92 -2.54
CA CYS A 166 -26.88 11.84 -2.14
C CYS A 166 -27.33 13.15 -1.45
N ASP A 167 -28.63 13.33 -1.27
CA ASP A 167 -29.19 14.57 -0.70
C ASP A 167 -28.62 14.90 0.69
N LEU A 168 -28.26 13.88 1.51
CA LEU A 168 -27.63 14.11 2.83
C LEU A 168 -26.24 14.72 2.68
N HIS A 169 -25.42 14.20 1.77
CA HIS A 169 -24.09 14.73 1.50
C HIS A 169 -24.15 16.09 0.84
N MET A 170 -25.05 16.28 -0.17
CA MET A 170 -25.23 17.58 -0.83
C MET A 170 -25.61 18.66 0.16
N LYS A 171 -26.55 18.36 1.07
CA LYS A 171 -26.89 19.29 2.16
C LYS A 171 -25.67 19.66 2.99
N ARG A 172 -24.85 18.69 3.37
CA ARG A 172 -23.65 18.93 4.20
C ARG A 172 -22.58 19.71 3.45
N TYR A 173 -22.44 19.50 2.11
CA TYR A 173 -21.56 20.32 1.26
C TYR A 173 -22.05 21.77 1.20
N CYS A 174 -23.35 22.01 1.01
CA CYS A 174 -23.95 23.35 1.02
C CYS A 174 -23.76 24.06 2.38
N GLU A 175 -23.91 23.33 3.50
CA GLU A 175 -23.64 23.87 4.85
C GLU A 175 -22.17 24.32 5.00
N LYS A 176 -21.21 23.55 4.47
CA LYS A 176 -19.78 23.92 4.47
C LYS A 176 -19.47 25.10 3.58
N LEU A 177 -20.12 25.19 2.42
CA LEU A 177 -19.96 26.31 1.49
C LEU A 177 -20.62 27.60 2.00
N GLY A 178 -21.68 27.49 2.82
CA GLY A 178 -22.49 28.62 3.27
C GLY A 178 -23.52 29.10 2.25
N PHE A 179 -23.74 28.36 1.17
CA PHE A 179 -24.75 28.66 0.14
C PHE A 179 -25.21 27.35 -0.55
N GLU A 180 -26.39 27.43 -1.19
CA GLU A 180 -26.94 26.30 -1.94
C GLU A 180 -26.26 26.14 -3.30
N VAL A 181 -25.99 24.88 -3.68
CA VAL A 181 -25.42 24.51 -4.97
C VAL A 181 -26.02 23.18 -5.42
N SER A 182 -26.27 23.03 -6.71
CA SER A 182 -26.72 21.75 -7.28
C SER A 182 -25.56 20.71 -7.28
N ARG A 183 -25.91 19.42 -7.36
CA ARG A 183 -24.91 18.34 -7.50
C ARG A 183 -24.05 18.57 -8.73
N GLU A 184 -24.67 18.88 -9.87
CA GLU A 184 -24.01 19.09 -11.14
C GLU A 184 -22.99 20.22 -11.09
N GLU A 185 -23.36 21.36 -10.46
CA GLU A 185 -22.47 22.50 -10.29
C GLU A 185 -21.35 22.18 -9.32
N PHE A 186 -21.65 21.51 -8.20
CA PHE A 186 -20.65 21.12 -7.21
C PHE A 186 -19.59 20.19 -7.80
N VAL A 187 -20.01 19.14 -8.54
CA VAL A 187 -19.11 18.21 -9.23
C VAL A 187 -18.29 18.90 -10.32
N ALA A 188 -18.94 19.77 -11.13
CA ALA A 188 -18.24 20.52 -12.16
C ALA A 188 -17.13 21.41 -11.59
N GLU A 189 -17.35 22.05 -10.44
CA GLU A 189 -16.32 22.87 -9.78
C GLU A 189 -15.20 22.02 -9.13
N ILE A 190 -15.51 20.82 -8.61
CA ILE A 190 -14.47 19.89 -8.12
C ILE A 190 -13.55 19.43 -9.24
N LEU A 191 -14.10 19.08 -10.41
CA LEU A 191 -13.39 18.50 -11.56
C LEU A 191 -12.95 19.55 -12.59
N LYS A 192 -13.06 20.82 -12.29
CA LYS A 192 -12.77 21.90 -13.23
C LYS A 192 -11.31 21.85 -13.70
N GLU A 193 -11.15 21.80 -15.02
CA GLU A 193 -9.85 21.74 -15.68
C GLU A 193 -8.92 22.88 -15.24
N GLY A 194 -7.65 22.55 -14.99
CA GLY A 194 -6.62 23.51 -14.59
C GLY A 194 -6.83 24.17 -13.23
N GLN A 195 -7.90 23.83 -12.50
CA GLN A 195 -8.16 24.38 -11.17
C GLN A 195 -7.71 23.40 -10.08
N GLY A 196 -6.79 23.84 -9.22
CA GLY A 196 -6.39 23.12 -8.00
C GLY A 196 -7.35 23.37 -6.84
N LYS A 197 -6.80 23.84 -5.73
CA LYS A 197 -7.54 24.12 -4.50
C LYS A 197 -8.70 25.11 -4.74
N SER A 198 -9.89 24.76 -4.24
CA SER A 198 -11.08 25.59 -4.26
C SER A 198 -11.93 25.35 -3.02
N ILE A 199 -12.86 26.26 -2.72
CA ILE A 199 -13.82 26.09 -1.62
C ILE A 199 -14.67 24.82 -1.80
N TYR A 200 -14.92 24.40 -3.03
CA TYR A 200 -15.67 23.17 -3.34
C TYR A 200 -14.86 21.91 -3.00
N ARG A 201 -13.58 21.89 -3.34
CA ARG A 201 -12.68 20.78 -2.95
C ARG A 201 -12.41 20.72 -1.46
N ASP A 202 -12.30 21.88 -0.79
CA ASP A 202 -12.19 21.95 0.66
C ASP A 202 -13.46 21.38 1.32
N ALA A 203 -14.66 21.82 0.87
CA ALA A 203 -15.92 21.28 1.38
C ALA A 203 -16.07 19.78 1.14
N TYR A 204 -15.73 19.29 -0.06
CA TYR A 204 -15.72 17.86 -0.38
C TYR A 204 -14.81 17.08 0.56
N ALA A 205 -13.55 17.50 0.68
CA ALA A 205 -12.55 16.82 1.49
C ALA A 205 -12.91 16.80 2.99
N GLU A 206 -13.41 17.92 3.51
CA GLU A 206 -13.83 18.01 4.91
C GLU A 206 -15.03 17.10 5.21
N VAL A 207 -16.08 17.15 4.39
CA VAL A 207 -17.29 16.35 4.60
C VAL A 207 -17.01 14.85 4.47
N THR A 208 -16.25 14.43 3.46
CA THR A 208 -15.89 13.00 3.29
C THR A 208 -15.07 12.48 4.45
N ARG A 209 -14.07 13.26 4.90
CA ARG A 209 -13.25 12.96 6.07
C ARG A 209 -14.10 12.84 7.35
N GLU A 210 -14.89 13.86 7.65
CA GLU A 210 -15.77 13.90 8.83
C GLU A 210 -16.75 12.73 8.85
N THR A 211 -17.36 12.42 7.70
CA THR A 211 -18.32 11.31 7.58
C THR A 211 -17.74 9.97 8.01
N MET A 212 -16.54 9.65 7.55
CA MET A 212 -15.91 8.37 7.87
C MET A 212 -15.40 8.31 9.31
N VAL A 213 -14.88 9.43 9.84
CA VAL A 213 -14.42 9.51 11.24
C VAL A 213 -15.61 9.43 12.20
N GLU A 214 -16.73 10.11 11.91
CA GLU A 214 -17.95 10.04 12.71
C GLU A 214 -18.51 8.61 12.79
N LEU A 215 -18.54 7.90 11.65
CA LEU A 215 -19.01 6.52 11.61
C LEU A 215 -18.06 5.58 12.38
N ALA A 216 -16.76 5.72 12.18
CA ALA A 216 -15.74 4.97 12.91
C ALA A 216 -15.90 5.13 14.43
N LYS A 217 -16.04 6.39 14.87
CA LYS A 217 -16.24 6.73 16.28
C LYS A 217 -17.53 6.13 16.84
N ALA A 218 -18.63 6.19 16.11
CA ALA A 218 -19.92 5.65 16.58
C ALA A 218 -19.81 4.13 16.83
N VAL A 219 -19.17 3.38 15.94
CA VAL A 219 -18.94 1.93 16.10
C VAL A 219 -17.94 1.68 17.23
N GLY A 220 -16.79 2.36 17.23
CA GLY A 220 -15.74 2.18 18.23
C GLY A 220 -16.20 2.49 19.66
N ASP A 221 -16.90 3.60 19.87
CA ASP A 221 -17.45 4.00 21.19
C ASP A 221 -18.41 2.92 21.72
N ARG A 222 -19.28 2.39 20.84
CA ARG A 222 -20.24 1.36 21.25
C ARG A 222 -19.57 0.05 21.62
N VAL A 223 -18.63 -0.43 20.81
CA VAL A 223 -17.86 -1.65 21.11
C VAL A 223 -17.06 -1.49 22.40
N ARG A 224 -16.44 -0.34 22.61
CA ARG A 224 -15.69 -0.01 23.83
C ARG A 224 -16.62 -0.04 25.07
N GLU A 225 -17.78 0.58 24.97
CA GLU A 225 -18.79 0.61 26.06
C GLU A 225 -19.21 -0.82 26.44
N VAL A 226 -19.64 -1.64 25.49
CA VAL A 226 -20.22 -2.95 25.77
C VAL A 226 -19.20 -4.01 26.15
N SER A 227 -17.96 -3.90 25.67
CA SER A 227 -16.87 -4.81 26.02
C SER A 227 -16.12 -4.39 27.30
N GLY A 228 -16.37 -3.17 27.79
CA GLY A 228 -15.55 -2.56 28.85
C GLY A 228 -14.09 -2.36 28.42
N GLY A 229 -13.87 -2.04 27.14
CA GLY A 229 -12.56 -1.82 26.54
C GLY A 229 -11.73 -3.09 26.28
N LYS A 230 -12.34 -4.26 26.36
CA LYS A 230 -11.61 -5.55 26.15
C LYS A 230 -11.52 -5.98 24.70
N THR A 231 -12.46 -5.57 23.86
CA THR A 231 -12.48 -5.87 22.44
C THR A 231 -11.87 -4.70 21.66
N ILE A 232 -10.90 -4.98 20.82
CA ILE A 232 -10.30 -4.03 19.88
C ILE A 232 -11.16 -4.01 18.61
N VAL A 233 -11.44 -2.82 18.07
CA VAL A 233 -12.00 -2.70 16.73
C VAL A 233 -10.84 -2.44 15.78
N GLY A 234 -10.56 -3.41 14.89
CA GLY A 234 -9.50 -3.31 13.89
C GLY A 234 -10.05 -2.85 12.55
N LEU A 235 -9.26 -2.11 11.80
CA LEU A 235 -9.56 -1.71 10.43
C LEU A 235 -8.90 -2.69 9.46
N MET A 236 -9.63 -3.08 8.43
CA MET A 236 -9.06 -3.70 7.23
C MET A 236 -8.86 -2.59 6.21
N SER A 237 -7.59 -2.25 5.92
CA SER A 237 -7.28 -1.20 4.96
C SER A 237 -7.14 -1.79 3.56
N SER A 238 -7.63 -1.07 2.55
CA SER A 238 -7.45 -1.40 1.15
C SER A 238 -6.39 -0.53 0.47
N HIS A 239 -6.48 -0.37 -0.85
CA HIS A 239 -5.51 0.38 -1.63
C HIS A 239 -5.55 1.88 -1.30
N PRO A 240 -4.40 2.54 -1.01
CA PRO A 240 -4.37 3.94 -0.61
C PRO A 240 -4.90 4.88 -1.70
N GLU A 241 -4.79 4.51 -2.97
CA GLU A 241 -5.32 5.28 -4.10
C GLU A 241 -6.85 5.38 -4.05
N GLU A 242 -7.53 4.33 -3.60
CA GLU A 242 -8.98 4.31 -3.43
C GLU A 242 -9.42 5.23 -2.28
N HIS A 243 -8.65 5.27 -1.21
CA HIS A 243 -8.90 6.13 -0.07
C HIS A 243 -8.48 7.58 -0.30
N ALA A 244 -7.57 7.85 -1.22
CA ALA A 244 -7.17 9.21 -1.57
C ALA A 244 -8.33 9.99 -2.18
N ALA A 245 -9.11 9.38 -3.08
CA ALA A 245 -10.25 10.03 -3.70
C ALA A 245 -11.39 10.38 -2.71
N GLU A 246 -11.49 9.71 -1.58
CA GLU A 246 -12.39 10.03 -0.48
C GLU A 246 -11.72 10.86 0.64
N TYR A 247 -10.49 11.27 0.45
CA TYR A 247 -9.74 12.11 1.39
C TYR A 247 -9.65 11.54 2.80
N ARG A 248 -9.23 10.28 2.92
CA ARG A 248 -9.24 9.54 4.18
C ARG A 248 -8.37 10.16 5.27
N ASP A 249 -8.94 10.37 6.43
CA ASP A 249 -8.22 10.61 7.68
C ASP A 249 -7.88 9.27 8.36
N TRP A 250 -6.68 8.73 8.06
CA TRP A 250 -6.22 7.45 8.61
C TRP A 250 -6.16 7.45 10.14
N TYR A 251 -5.66 8.54 10.73
CA TYR A 251 -5.57 8.69 12.19
C TYR A 251 -6.95 8.80 12.83
N GLY A 252 -7.79 9.67 12.30
CA GLY A 252 -9.16 9.88 12.82
C GLY A 252 -10.00 8.61 12.75
N VAL A 253 -9.91 7.83 11.67
CA VAL A 253 -10.62 6.56 11.53
C VAL A 253 -10.07 5.52 12.51
N LEU A 254 -8.77 5.29 12.55
CA LEU A 254 -8.17 4.26 13.41
C LEU A 254 -8.38 4.53 14.91
N TYR A 255 -8.16 5.76 15.36
CA TYR A 255 -8.44 6.14 16.76
C TYR A 255 -9.93 6.30 17.07
N GLY A 256 -10.76 6.59 16.07
CA GLY A 256 -12.21 6.52 16.21
C GLY A 256 -12.68 5.10 16.53
N LEU A 257 -12.08 4.10 15.89
CA LEU A 257 -12.40 2.69 16.10
C LEU A 257 -11.87 2.15 17.42
N SER A 258 -10.62 2.44 17.80
CA SER A 258 -9.99 1.88 19.00
C SER A 258 -8.89 2.77 19.55
N ASP A 259 -8.77 2.82 20.91
CA ASP A 259 -7.63 3.48 21.59
C ASP A 259 -6.31 2.74 21.33
N GLU A 260 -6.39 1.46 21.01
CA GLU A 260 -5.27 0.62 20.58
C GLU A 260 -5.49 0.23 19.12
N PRO A 261 -5.04 1.05 18.14
CA PRO A 261 -5.33 0.81 16.75
C PRO A 261 -4.73 -0.51 16.25
N ALA A 262 -5.49 -1.22 15.43
CA ALA A 262 -5.05 -2.42 14.73
C ALA A 262 -5.43 -2.28 13.25
N ASP A 263 -4.52 -2.67 12.35
CA ASP A 263 -4.74 -2.60 10.92
C ASP A 263 -4.36 -3.91 10.23
N ARG A 264 -5.23 -4.36 9.35
CA ARG A 264 -5.02 -5.45 8.42
C ARG A 264 -4.65 -4.86 7.07
N LEU A 265 -3.35 -4.62 6.85
CA LEU A 265 -2.86 -4.11 5.56
C LEU A 265 -3.21 -5.09 4.44
N HIS A 266 -3.94 -4.61 3.44
CA HIS A 266 -4.25 -5.42 2.25
C HIS A 266 -2.98 -5.75 1.47
N LEU A 267 -2.75 -7.03 1.21
CA LEU A 267 -1.66 -7.51 0.37
C LEU A 267 -2.18 -7.85 -1.04
N PRO A 268 -1.41 -7.64 -2.10
CA PRO A 268 -1.80 -8.03 -3.47
C PRO A 268 -1.64 -9.55 -3.65
N THR A 269 -2.39 -10.35 -2.89
CA THR A 269 -2.15 -11.78 -2.70
C THR A 269 -3.25 -12.71 -3.20
N TYR A 270 -4.27 -12.23 -3.89
CA TYR A 270 -5.41 -13.04 -4.32
C TYR A 270 -5.02 -14.31 -5.08
N SER A 271 -4.05 -14.21 -5.99
CA SER A 271 -3.55 -15.35 -6.75
C SER A 271 -2.03 -15.38 -6.78
N GLN A 272 -1.48 -16.50 -7.25
CA GLN A 272 -0.03 -16.59 -7.51
C GLN A 272 0.30 -15.81 -8.79
N ILE A 273 0.89 -14.64 -8.60
CA ILE A 273 1.36 -13.77 -9.67
C ILE A 273 2.88 -13.81 -9.75
N SER A 274 3.46 -13.19 -10.78
CA SER A 274 4.91 -13.07 -10.89
C SER A 274 5.48 -12.37 -9.64
N PRO A 275 6.60 -12.87 -9.09
CA PRO A 275 7.22 -12.25 -7.91
C PRO A 275 7.54 -10.77 -8.12
N MET A 276 8.01 -10.39 -9.32
CA MET A 276 8.28 -8.99 -9.68
C MET A 276 7.02 -8.12 -9.62
N GLN A 277 5.88 -8.62 -10.13
CA GLN A 277 4.61 -7.89 -10.05
C GLN A 277 4.13 -7.76 -8.61
N TYR A 278 4.29 -8.83 -7.81
CA TYR A 278 3.98 -8.75 -6.39
C TYR A 278 4.85 -7.69 -5.68
N GLY A 279 6.17 -7.69 -5.91
CA GLY A 279 7.08 -6.69 -5.35
C GLY A 279 6.72 -5.26 -5.74
N TRP A 280 6.34 -5.04 -7.01
CA TRP A 280 5.86 -3.76 -7.48
C TRP A 280 4.64 -3.28 -6.69
N LEU A 281 3.59 -4.09 -6.62
CA LEU A 281 2.35 -3.76 -5.92
C LEU A 281 2.58 -3.60 -4.40
N PHE A 282 3.40 -4.46 -3.80
CA PHE A 282 3.75 -4.37 -2.39
C PHE A 282 4.38 -3.01 -2.05
N ASN A 283 5.36 -2.57 -2.83
CA ASN A 283 6.04 -1.30 -2.58
C ASN A 283 5.16 -0.08 -2.94
N LYS A 284 4.29 -0.20 -3.94
CA LYS A 284 3.38 0.87 -4.32
C LYS A 284 2.24 1.05 -3.31
N VAL A 285 1.69 -0.05 -2.80
CA VAL A 285 0.44 -0.05 -2.02
C VAL A 285 0.71 -0.24 -0.52
N VAL A 286 1.30 -1.38 -0.14
CA VAL A 286 1.34 -1.81 1.26
C VAL A 286 2.23 -0.92 2.12
N THR A 287 3.43 -0.60 1.64
CA THR A 287 4.36 0.28 2.36
C THR A 287 3.85 1.73 2.43
N GLN A 288 3.07 2.16 1.45
CA GLN A 288 2.47 3.48 1.43
C GLN A 288 1.37 3.61 2.50
N VAL A 289 0.47 2.61 2.64
CA VAL A 289 -0.52 2.60 3.74
C VAL A 289 0.19 2.57 5.09
N ARG A 290 1.20 1.69 5.24
CA ARG A 290 1.97 1.60 6.50
C ARG A 290 2.58 2.94 6.91
N ALA A 291 3.02 3.75 5.96
CA ALA A 291 3.59 5.08 6.24
C ALA A 291 2.55 6.13 6.66
N ARG A 292 1.27 5.94 6.30
CA ARG A 292 0.17 6.88 6.61
C ARG A 292 -0.53 6.60 7.93
N ILE A 293 -0.40 5.40 8.48
CA ILE A 293 -1.07 5.01 9.74
C ILE A 293 -0.18 5.24 10.95
N PRO A 294 -0.74 5.37 12.18
CA PRO A 294 0.04 5.56 13.40
C PRO A 294 1.11 4.48 13.57
N ASN A 295 2.29 4.86 14.05
CA ASN A 295 3.42 3.94 14.18
C ASN A 295 3.15 2.79 15.15
N GLU A 296 2.41 3.05 16.23
CA GLU A 296 2.01 2.09 17.27
C GLU A 296 0.88 1.14 16.85
N THR A 297 0.31 1.30 15.66
CA THR A 297 -0.73 0.43 15.15
C THR A 297 -0.26 -1.03 15.11
N TRP A 298 -1.11 -1.92 15.62
CA TRP A 298 -0.86 -3.36 15.54
C TRP A 298 -1.08 -3.87 14.12
N ILE A 299 0.01 -4.24 13.45
CA ILE A 299 0.06 -4.56 12.02
C ILE A 299 -0.08 -6.07 11.81
N LEU A 300 -1.20 -6.48 11.17
CA LEU A 300 -1.48 -7.85 10.78
C LEU A 300 -1.80 -7.91 9.28
N PRO A 301 -0.79 -7.88 8.38
CA PRO A 301 -1.03 -7.90 6.94
C PRO A 301 -1.91 -9.08 6.53
N GLU A 302 -2.75 -8.86 5.53
CA GLU A 302 -3.66 -9.87 5.00
C GLU A 302 -2.99 -10.76 3.98
N LEU A 303 -2.98 -12.06 4.22
CA LEU A 303 -2.80 -13.04 3.17
C LEU A 303 -4.16 -13.63 2.79
N GLU A 304 -4.56 -13.40 1.56
CA GLU A 304 -5.80 -13.96 1.02
C GLU A 304 -5.52 -14.79 -0.25
N ASN A 305 -6.08 -15.97 -0.32
CA ASN A 305 -6.07 -16.80 -1.51
C ASN A 305 -7.44 -16.68 -2.19
N SER A 306 -7.53 -15.91 -3.27
CA SER A 306 -8.74 -15.82 -4.07
C SER A 306 -9.16 -17.20 -4.60
N GLU A 307 -10.45 -17.40 -4.79
CA GLU A 307 -11.07 -18.71 -5.01
C GLU A 307 -10.80 -19.69 -3.85
N HIS A 308 -10.24 -19.21 -2.75
CA HIS A 308 -10.09 -19.87 -1.46
C HIS A 308 -9.69 -21.34 -1.57
N GLY A 309 -8.59 -21.61 -2.29
CA GLY A 309 -8.15 -22.98 -2.50
C GLY A 309 -6.70 -23.10 -2.94
N PRO A 310 -6.17 -24.34 -3.03
CA PRO A 310 -4.77 -24.59 -3.39
C PRO A 310 -4.45 -24.20 -4.83
N GLN A 311 -5.44 -24.06 -5.69
CA GLN A 311 -5.28 -23.64 -7.08
C GLN A 311 -4.91 -22.16 -7.18
N ALA A 312 -5.31 -21.35 -6.22
CA ALA A 312 -5.00 -19.93 -6.20
C ALA A 312 -3.51 -19.69 -5.89
N LYS A 313 -2.92 -20.50 -4.98
CA LYS A 313 -1.58 -20.28 -4.49
C LYS A 313 -0.93 -21.52 -3.90
N SER A 314 0.33 -21.78 -4.28
CA SER A 314 1.11 -22.87 -3.70
C SER A 314 1.53 -22.57 -2.25
N ALA A 315 1.82 -23.62 -1.46
CA ALA A 315 2.35 -23.46 -0.10
C ALA A 315 3.69 -22.70 -0.05
N LYS A 316 4.54 -22.85 -1.10
CA LYS A 316 5.79 -22.08 -1.23
C LYS A 316 5.51 -20.59 -1.42
N ASN A 317 4.58 -20.25 -2.30
CA ASN A 317 4.22 -18.87 -2.57
C ASN A 317 3.49 -18.22 -1.38
N THR A 318 2.59 -18.95 -0.72
CA THR A 318 1.95 -18.52 0.54
C THR A 318 2.99 -18.15 1.60
N ALA A 319 3.98 -19.00 1.83
CA ALA A 319 5.07 -18.70 2.78
C ALA A 319 5.89 -17.48 2.35
N PHE A 320 6.17 -17.33 1.05
CA PHE A 320 6.88 -16.16 0.53
C PHE A 320 6.11 -14.86 0.78
N MET A 321 4.81 -14.83 0.48
CA MET A 321 4.00 -13.63 0.69
C MET A 321 3.90 -13.23 2.16
N ILE A 322 3.91 -14.20 3.09
CA ILE A 322 4.00 -13.91 4.53
C ILE A 322 5.38 -13.32 4.89
N GLU A 323 6.48 -13.98 4.47
CA GLU A 323 7.81 -13.47 4.81
C GLU A 323 8.15 -12.14 4.12
N ALA A 324 7.57 -11.86 2.96
CA ALA A 324 7.72 -10.59 2.25
C ALA A 324 7.05 -9.39 2.97
N THR A 325 6.29 -9.64 4.05
CA THR A 325 5.73 -8.56 4.89
C THR A 325 6.74 -7.96 5.87
N LEU A 326 7.92 -8.56 6.06
CA LEU A 326 8.93 -8.06 7.00
C LEU A 326 9.18 -6.54 6.91
N PRO A 327 9.20 -5.92 5.71
CA PRO A 327 9.43 -4.48 5.58
C PRO A 327 8.39 -3.58 6.25
N VAL A 328 7.19 -4.05 6.54
CA VAL A 328 6.17 -3.26 7.24
C VAL A 328 6.14 -3.51 8.75
N ILE A 329 7.14 -4.27 9.27
CA ILE A 329 7.29 -4.60 10.69
C ILE A 329 6.02 -5.25 11.26
N PRO A 330 5.60 -6.43 10.73
CA PRO A 330 4.36 -7.06 11.13
C PRO A 330 4.48 -7.70 12.52
N GLN A 331 3.41 -7.60 13.33
CA GLN A 331 3.27 -8.34 14.58
C GLN A 331 2.46 -9.62 14.41
N GLY A 332 1.97 -9.87 13.22
CA GLY A 332 1.22 -11.06 12.88
C GLY A 332 0.87 -11.08 11.39
N CYS A 333 -0.05 -11.97 11.02
CA CYS A 333 -0.64 -12.02 9.69
C CYS A 333 -2.04 -12.63 9.78
N THR A 334 -3.01 -12.02 9.11
CA THR A 334 -4.31 -12.65 8.92
C THR A 334 -4.27 -13.56 7.70
N LEU A 335 -4.81 -14.77 7.83
CA LEU A 335 -4.61 -15.85 6.88
C LEU A 335 -5.96 -16.37 6.36
N ASN A 336 -6.33 -15.98 5.15
CA ASN A 336 -7.48 -16.52 4.42
C ASN A 336 -6.97 -17.49 3.34
N MET A 337 -6.79 -18.76 3.70
CA MET A 337 -6.05 -19.73 2.91
C MET A 337 -6.86 -20.95 2.50
N TYR A 338 -8.01 -21.20 3.15
CA TYR A 338 -8.84 -22.37 2.92
C TYR A 338 -10.19 -21.95 2.35
N ASP A 339 -10.91 -22.92 1.77
CA ASP A 339 -12.28 -22.67 1.34
C ASP A 339 -13.15 -22.26 2.53
N TYR A 340 -13.98 -21.24 2.34
CA TYR A 340 -14.92 -20.82 3.36
C TYR A 340 -15.84 -21.98 3.78
N GLY A 341 -16.08 -22.10 5.06
CA GLY A 341 -17.02 -23.07 5.63
C GLY A 341 -16.55 -24.53 5.65
N ASN A 342 -15.46 -24.88 4.98
CA ASN A 342 -14.98 -26.26 4.89
C ASN A 342 -14.01 -26.69 6.00
N GLY A 343 -13.51 -25.73 6.78
CA GLY A 343 -12.48 -25.97 7.79
C GLY A 343 -11.06 -26.04 7.22
N ILE A 344 -10.13 -26.49 8.05
CA ILE A 344 -8.71 -26.60 7.67
C ILE A 344 -8.48 -27.87 6.88
N ILE A 345 -7.88 -27.78 5.70
CA ILE A 345 -7.60 -28.89 4.80
C ILE A 345 -6.09 -29.24 4.85
N PRO A 346 -5.70 -30.28 5.62
CA PRO A 346 -4.28 -30.56 5.85
C PRO A 346 -3.49 -30.96 4.62
N SER A 347 -4.12 -31.59 3.63
CA SER A 347 -3.48 -32.03 2.39
C SER A 347 -2.97 -30.88 1.53
N TRP A 348 -3.43 -29.65 1.74
CA TRP A 348 -2.97 -28.47 1.02
C TRP A 348 -1.61 -27.93 1.49
N ARG A 349 -1.09 -28.43 2.60
CA ARG A 349 0.23 -28.12 3.14
C ARG A 349 0.47 -26.64 3.52
N LEU A 350 -0.55 -25.81 3.47
CA LEU A 350 -0.47 -24.37 3.78
C LEU A 350 -0.13 -24.17 5.26
N GLY A 351 -0.82 -24.87 6.17
CA GLY A 351 -0.54 -24.81 7.60
C GLY A 351 0.87 -25.25 7.97
N GLU A 352 1.43 -26.26 7.30
CA GLU A 352 2.84 -26.67 7.51
C GLU A 352 3.83 -25.58 7.09
N ALA A 353 3.52 -24.87 6.00
CA ALA A 353 4.35 -23.76 5.53
C ALA A 353 4.38 -22.61 6.56
N CYS A 354 3.22 -22.23 7.08
CA CYS A 354 3.09 -21.23 8.15
C CYS A 354 3.84 -21.65 9.41
N GLN A 355 3.66 -22.89 9.86
CA GLN A 355 4.33 -23.42 11.06
C GLN A 355 5.87 -23.34 10.93
N LYS A 356 6.41 -23.70 9.77
CA LYS A 356 7.86 -23.67 9.54
C LYS A 356 8.42 -22.25 9.48
N LEU A 357 7.61 -21.29 9.05
CA LEU A 357 8.03 -19.89 8.91
C LEU A 357 7.98 -19.12 10.24
N LYS A 358 7.08 -19.50 11.15
CA LYS A 358 6.80 -18.76 12.37
C LYS A 358 8.04 -18.42 13.22
N PRO A 359 9.03 -19.32 13.45
CA PRO A 359 10.23 -18.97 14.22
C PRO A 359 11.05 -17.83 13.60
N TYR A 360 11.10 -17.74 12.27
CA TYR A 360 11.77 -16.67 11.54
C TYR A 360 11.08 -15.33 11.73
N MET A 361 9.74 -15.30 11.58
CA MET A 361 8.94 -14.10 11.78
C MET A 361 9.00 -13.61 13.23
N GLN A 362 8.94 -14.52 14.20
CA GLN A 362 9.07 -14.20 15.62
C GLN A 362 10.44 -13.57 15.93
N ALA A 363 11.52 -14.19 15.47
CA ALA A 363 12.87 -13.69 15.71
C ALA A 363 13.13 -12.32 15.06
N PHE A 364 12.47 -12.01 13.96
CA PHE A 364 12.50 -10.66 13.37
C PHE A 364 11.71 -9.67 14.24
N MET A 365 10.49 -10.03 14.64
CA MET A 365 9.68 -9.19 15.52
C MET A 365 10.38 -8.88 16.85
N ASP A 366 11.15 -9.84 17.41
CA ASP A 366 11.92 -9.66 18.65
C ASP A 366 13.04 -8.60 18.53
N LEU A 367 13.39 -8.17 17.32
CA LEU A 367 14.32 -7.05 17.12
C LEU A 367 13.71 -5.71 17.55
N ASN A 368 12.39 -5.63 17.67
CA ASN A 368 11.64 -4.44 18.06
C ASN A 368 12.03 -3.20 17.24
N ILE A 369 12.13 -3.38 15.92
CA ILE A 369 12.47 -2.31 14.98
C ILE A 369 11.31 -1.32 14.87
N ASP A 370 11.64 -0.04 14.85
CA ASP A 370 10.69 1.01 14.52
C ASP A 370 10.57 1.15 13.00
N PHE A 371 9.36 1.17 12.46
CA PHE A 371 9.13 1.39 11.03
C PHE A 371 9.66 2.75 10.58
N GLN A 372 9.58 3.78 11.44
CA GLN A 372 10.08 5.13 11.14
C GLN A 372 11.61 5.20 11.01
N ASP A 373 12.33 4.19 11.48
CA ASP A 373 13.78 4.05 11.36
C ASP A 373 14.24 3.65 9.95
N MET A 374 13.31 3.33 9.04
CA MET A 374 13.63 3.08 7.62
C MET A 374 14.36 4.29 7.02
N ASP A 375 15.44 4.05 6.23
CA ASP A 375 16.19 5.11 5.54
C ASP A 375 16.53 4.70 4.09
N GLY A 376 16.73 5.71 3.26
CA GLY A 376 16.99 5.55 1.83
C GLY A 376 16.70 6.81 1.04
N VAL A 377 16.24 6.66 -0.20
CA VAL A 377 15.69 7.77 -0.99
C VAL A 377 14.34 8.17 -0.40
N TYR A 378 14.14 9.45 -0.15
CA TYR A 378 12.91 9.99 0.44
C TYR A 378 11.83 10.12 -0.63
N ILE A 379 10.69 9.48 -0.41
CA ILE A 379 9.53 9.52 -1.29
C ILE A 379 8.43 10.31 -0.59
N PRO A 380 8.07 11.48 -1.12
CA PRO A 380 7.06 12.31 -0.50
C PRO A 380 5.66 11.73 -0.67
N PHE A 381 4.81 11.90 0.33
CA PHE A 381 3.38 11.77 0.23
C PHE A 381 2.69 12.94 0.94
N ASN A 382 1.51 13.30 0.48
CA ASN A 382 0.71 14.34 1.12
C ASN A 382 -0.76 14.12 0.78
N ASP A 383 -1.58 13.92 1.80
CA ASP A 383 -3.02 13.69 1.64
C ASP A 383 -3.76 14.94 1.11
N GLU A 384 -3.16 16.14 1.23
CA GLU A 384 -3.68 17.37 0.62
C GLU A 384 -3.50 17.41 -0.91
N THR A 385 -2.71 16.50 -1.52
CA THR A 385 -2.47 16.49 -2.98
C THR A 385 -3.77 16.40 -3.77
N VAL A 386 -4.74 15.63 -3.29
CA VAL A 386 -6.07 15.52 -3.95
C VAL A 386 -6.75 16.87 -4.12
N LYS A 387 -6.66 17.76 -3.12
CA LYS A 387 -7.22 19.12 -3.21
C LYS A 387 -6.48 20.02 -4.21
N ASN A 388 -5.17 19.83 -4.30
CA ASN A 388 -4.28 20.72 -5.06
C ASN A 388 -4.01 20.26 -6.49
N MET A 389 -4.39 19.02 -6.85
CA MET A 389 -4.26 18.49 -8.22
C MET A 389 -5.02 19.34 -9.22
N HIS A 390 -4.44 19.51 -10.40
CA HIS A 390 -5.12 20.13 -11.52
C HIS A 390 -5.70 19.03 -12.42
N PRO A 391 -7.02 18.91 -12.54
CA PRO A 391 -7.63 18.03 -13.52
C PRO A 391 -7.20 18.44 -14.91
N THR A 392 -7.04 17.45 -15.76
CA THR A 392 -6.87 17.62 -17.20
C THR A 392 -8.18 17.24 -17.90
N ASP A 393 -8.26 17.43 -19.20
CA ASP A 393 -9.40 17.00 -20.03
C ASP A 393 -9.77 15.51 -19.92
N TYR A 394 -8.88 14.71 -19.31
CA TYR A 394 -9.13 13.30 -18.98
C TYR A 394 -9.85 13.10 -17.65
N PHE A 395 -9.94 14.11 -16.81
CA PHE A 395 -10.56 14.01 -15.48
C PHE A 395 -12.08 14.18 -15.60
N THR A 396 -12.76 13.09 -15.88
CA THR A 396 -14.22 13.02 -16.00
C THR A 396 -14.90 12.37 -14.80
N ALA A 397 -14.12 11.88 -13.85
CA ALA A 397 -14.60 11.22 -12.63
C ALA A 397 -13.66 11.51 -11.45
N LEU A 398 -14.17 11.40 -10.23
CA LEU A 398 -13.37 11.56 -9.01
C LEU A 398 -12.23 10.52 -8.88
N ASP A 399 -12.40 9.36 -9.51
CA ASP A 399 -11.36 8.34 -9.63
C ASP A 399 -10.06 8.86 -10.26
N HIS A 400 -10.13 9.90 -11.06
CA HIS A 400 -8.97 10.56 -11.66
C HIS A 400 -8.22 11.49 -10.69
N LEU A 401 -8.81 11.85 -9.53
CA LEU A 401 -8.17 12.63 -8.48
C LEU A 401 -7.30 11.75 -7.56
N LYS A 402 -6.60 10.78 -8.12
CA LYS A 402 -5.67 9.92 -7.39
C LYS A 402 -4.25 10.49 -7.46
N PRO A 403 -3.60 10.80 -6.34
CA PRO A 403 -2.19 11.18 -6.34
C PRO A 403 -1.34 9.99 -6.79
N ASP A 404 -0.44 10.20 -7.76
CA ASP A 404 0.55 9.20 -8.21
C ASP A 404 1.89 9.43 -7.49
N ASP A 405 1.84 9.47 -6.17
CA ASP A 405 2.98 9.74 -5.29
C ASP A 405 3.81 8.50 -4.95
N ALA A 406 3.30 7.30 -5.23
CA ALA A 406 3.95 6.03 -4.90
C ALA A 406 4.82 5.41 -6.00
N PHE A 407 4.92 6.03 -7.17
CA PHE A 407 5.67 5.49 -8.31
C PHE A 407 7.11 5.12 -7.94
N PHE A 408 7.83 6.02 -7.27
CA PHE A 408 9.25 5.82 -6.97
C PHE A 408 9.51 4.73 -5.92
N ALA A 409 8.58 4.43 -5.02
CA ALA A 409 8.76 3.33 -4.07
C ALA A 409 8.90 1.99 -4.80
N ALA A 410 8.00 1.73 -5.73
CA ALA A 410 8.05 0.53 -6.56
C ALA A 410 9.23 0.54 -7.54
N TYR A 411 9.50 1.68 -8.17
CA TYR A 411 10.59 1.82 -9.15
C TYR A 411 11.97 1.59 -8.52
N LEU A 412 12.30 2.33 -7.45
CA LEU A 412 13.62 2.27 -6.82
C LEU A 412 13.85 0.92 -6.13
N SER A 413 12.85 0.38 -5.43
CA SER A 413 12.99 -0.94 -4.79
C SER A 413 13.29 -2.05 -5.79
N GLY A 414 12.64 -2.03 -6.95
CA GLY A 414 12.89 -2.99 -8.03
C GLY A 414 14.25 -2.82 -8.69
N LEU A 415 14.86 -1.63 -8.62
CA LEU A 415 16.24 -1.37 -9.02
C LEU A 415 17.27 -1.69 -7.92
N GLY A 416 16.83 -2.20 -6.76
CA GLY A 416 17.72 -2.52 -5.65
C GLY A 416 18.16 -1.29 -4.84
N ILE A 417 17.35 -0.23 -4.76
CA ILE A 417 17.65 1.00 -4.03
C ILE A 417 16.69 1.14 -2.85
N ALA A 418 17.23 1.31 -1.64
CA ALA A 418 16.44 1.56 -0.45
C ALA A 418 15.73 2.90 -0.50
N TYR A 419 14.52 2.96 0.04
CA TYR A 419 13.69 4.15 0.09
C TYR A 419 12.96 4.29 1.44
N LYS A 420 12.36 5.46 1.66
CA LYS A 420 11.53 5.77 2.81
C LYS A 420 10.41 6.72 2.40
N TYR A 421 9.19 6.48 2.84
CA TYR A 421 8.12 7.47 2.72
C TYR A 421 8.24 8.57 3.78
N VAL A 422 8.03 9.83 3.36
CA VAL A 422 8.16 11.01 4.23
C VAL A 422 6.98 11.97 3.98
N GLY A 423 6.27 12.35 5.04
CA GLY A 423 5.14 13.28 4.96
C GLY A 423 5.52 14.75 5.16
N ASN A 424 6.66 15.04 5.80
CA ASN A 424 7.11 16.41 6.08
C ASN A 424 8.57 16.59 5.67
N PHE A 425 8.85 17.69 4.94
CA PHE A 425 10.16 18.05 4.41
C PHE A 425 10.71 19.39 4.95
N ASP A 426 10.15 19.94 6.02
CA ASP A 426 10.52 21.27 6.53
C ASP A 426 12.00 21.36 6.90
N ASP A 427 12.54 20.34 7.54
CA ASP A 427 13.94 20.28 7.99
C ASP A 427 14.82 19.32 7.19
N VAL A 428 14.33 18.81 6.04
CA VAL A 428 15.07 17.82 5.23
C VAL A 428 16.15 18.51 4.41
N LYS A 429 17.42 18.10 4.63
CA LYS A 429 18.62 18.60 3.92
C LYS A 429 19.62 17.47 3.67
N GLY A 430 20.36 17.57 2.56
CA GLY A 430 21.41 16.61 2.21
C GLY A 430 20.87 15.22 1.94
N LYS A 431 19.61 15.11 1.49
CA LYS A 431 18.96 13.85 1.13
C LYS A 431 18.69 13.77 -0.37
N ILE A 432 18.33 12.60 -0.82
CA ILE A 432 17.83 12.38 -2.19
C ILE A 432 16.32 12.23 -2.08
N ILE A 433 15.57 13.02 -2.84
CA ILE A 433 14.11 13.07 -2.80
C ILE A 433 13.59 12.70 -4.18
N ALA A 434 12.74 11.67 -4.27
CA ALA A 434 12.15 11.22 -5.53
C ALA A 434 10.66 11.59 -5.58
N ILE A 435 10.33 12.54 -6.46
CA ILE A 435 9.01 13.17 -6.55
C ILE A 435 8.29 12.70 -7.81
N SER A 436 7.07 12.20 -7.65
CA SER A 436 6.18 11.81 -8.76
C SER A 436 4.82 12.50 -8.68
N GLY A 437 4.05 12.42 -9.75
CA GLY A 437 2.69 12.97 -9.81
C GLY A 437 2.65 14.49 -9.63
N GLN A 438 1.63 14.96 -8.94
CA GLN A 438 1.36 16.38 -8.75
C GLN A 438 1.73 16.90 -7.32
N TRP A 439 2.54 16.17 -6.57
CA TRP A 439 2.88 16.50 -5.19
C TRP A 439 3.43 17.94 -5.01
N LEU A 440 4.19 18.47 -5.98
CA LEU A 440 4.76 19.83 -5.93
C LEU A 440 3.70 20.94 -5.80
N ARG A 441 2.46 20.69 -6.28
CA ARG A 441 1.38 21.68 -6.20
C ARG A 441 0.89 21.96 -4.77
N ASN A 442 1.36 21.21 -3.79
CA ASN A 442 1.04 21.45 -2.38
C ASN A 442 1.80 22.65 -1.79
N PHE A 443 2.81 23.18 -2.49
CA PHE A 443 3.77 24.12 -1.91
C PHE A 443 3.91 25.37 -2.77
N ASP A 444 4.34 26.45 -2.11
CA ASP A 444 4.72 27.68 -2.78
C ASP A 444 6.12 27.59 -3.43
N GLU A 445 6.43 28.59 -4.25
CA GLU A 445 7.71 28.70 -4.94
C GLU A 445 8.90 28.71 -3.97
N ALA A 446 8.82 29.43 -2.84
CA ALA A 446 9.92 29.56 -1.89
C ALA A 446 10.27 28.21 -1.25
N TYR A 447 9.26 27.42 -0.93
CA TYR A 447 9.42 26.07 -0.40
C TYR A 447 10.10 25.14 -1.42
N ILE A 448 9.61 25.14 -2.66
CA ILE A 448 10.16 24.29 -3.74
C ILE A 448 11.61 24.66 -4.02
N ARG A 449 11.93 25.98 -4.13
CA ARG A 449 13.31 26.45 -4.33
C ARG A 449 14.25 26.02 -3.20
N ARG A 450 13.78 26.05 -1.96
CA ARG A 450 14.56 25.55 -0.81
C ARG A 450 14.81 24.05 -0.94
N LEU A 451 13.76 23.27 -1.26
CA LEU A 451 13.84 21.82 -1.39
C LEU A 451 14.90 21.40 -2.43
N PHE A 452 14.89 22.03 -3.60
CA PHE A 452 15.83 21.77 -4.70
C PHE A 452 17.27 22.25 -4.39
N ARG A 453 17.41 23.36 -3.68
CA ARG A 453 18.73 23.88 -3.26
C ARG A 453 19.41 22.99 -2.22
N ASP A 454 18.65 22.48 -1.25
CA ASP A 454 19.18 21.81 -0.07
C ASP A 454 19.31 20.27 -0.26
N ASN A 455 18.78 19.70 -1.37
CA ASN A 455 18.72 18.27 -1.62
C ASN A 455 19.03 17.92 -3.08
N ALA A 456 19.22 16.63 -3.34
CA ALA A 456 19.18 16.10 -4.70
C ALA A 456 17.77 15.60 -5.03
N ILE A 457 17.33 15.80 -6.25
CA ILE A 457 15.96 15.53 -6.65
C ILE A 457 15.92 14.51 -7.80
N ILE A 458 14.98 13.58 -7.75
CA ILE A 458 14.65 12.68 -8.86
C ILE A 458 13.21 12.99 -9.28
N LEU A 459 13.00 13.31 -10.55
CA LEU A 459 11.69 13.62 -11.13
C LEU A 459 11.30 12.58 -12.18
N ASN A 460 10.04 12.17 -12.19
CA ASN A 460 9.45 11.52 -13.35
C ASN A 460 8.83 12.55 -14.32
N ALA A 461 8.33 12.10 -15.46
CA ALA A 461 7.74 12.98 -16.45
C ALA A 461 6.59 13.85 -15.91
N ASP A 462 5.72 13.27 -15.07
CA ASP A 462 4.57 13.98 -14.53
C ASP A 462 4.99 15.11 -13.59
N SER A 463 5.90 14.85 -12.66
CA SER A 463 6.39 15.87 -11.71
C SER A 463 7.25 16.94 -12.38
N LEU A 464 8.03 16.59 -13.42
CA LEU A 464 8.74 17.60 -14.22
C LEU A 464 7.77 18.50 -14.97
N ASN A 465 6.73 17.94 -15.61
CA ASN A 465 5.72 18.71 -16.28
C ASN A 465 5.03 19.70 -15.34
N VAL A 466 4.69 19.25 -14.13
CA VAL A 466 4.13 20.12 -13.07
C VAL A 466 5.11 21.23 -12.69
N LEU A 467 6.40 20.94 -12.53
CA LEU A 467 7.42 21.94 -12.19
C LEU A 467 7.50 23.03 -13.28
N VAL A 468 7.45 22.64 -14.56
CA VAL A 468 7.45 23.57 -15.71
C VAL A 468 6.16 24.39 -15.76
N GLU A 469 4.99 23.77 -15.56
CA GLU A 469 3.70 24.48 -15.51
C GLU A 469 3.64 25.51 -14.36
N MET A 470 4.33 25.26 -13.25
CA MET A 470 4.46 26.22 -12.14
C MET A 470 5.46 27.34 -12.40
N GLY A 471 6.11 27.37 -13.59
CA GLY A 471 7.10 28.36 -13.95
C GLY A 471 8.46 28.18 -13.27
N LEU A 472 8.75 26.98 -12.77
CA LEU A 472 9.97 26.63 -12.02
C LEU A 472 10.88 25.65 -12.76
N GLY A 473 10.73 25.52 -14.07
CA GLY A 473 11.51 24.60 -14.91
C GLY A 473 13.02 24.83 -14.82
N GLU A 474 13.46 26.08 -14.58
CA GLU A 474 14.87 26.43 -14.43
C GLU A 474 15.56 25.70 -13.26
N LEU A 475 14.83 25.26 -12.23
CA LEU A 475 15.38 24.45 -11.13
C LEU A 475 15.90 23.07 -11.60
N ALA A 476 15.40 22.62 -12.75
CA ALA A 476 15.83 21.40 -13.43
C ALA A 476 16.56 21.71 -14.75
N GLY A 477 16.91 22.98 -15.02
CA GLY A 477 17.54 23.41 -16.27
C GLY A 477 16.65 23.23 -17.50
N VAL A 478 15.32 23.29 -17.34
CA VAL A 478 14.35 23.04 -18.40
C VAL A 478 13.65 24.33 -18.84
N GLU A 479 13.63 24.60 -20.16
CA GLU A 479 12.85 25.68 -20.74
C GLU A 479 11.41 25.30 -21.02
N SER A 480 11.20 24.11 -21.59
CA SER A 480 9.87 23.59 -21.92
C SER A 480 9.86 22.07 -22.00
N CYS A 481 8.69 21.49 -21.85
CA CYS A 481 8.48 20.07 -22.08
C CYS A 481 7.07 19.80 -22.61
N ALA A 482 6.92 18.66 -23.28
CA ALA A 482 5.63 18.18 -23.75
C ALA A 482 5.62 16.66 -23.83
N PHE A 483 4.49 16.05 -23.53
CA PHE A 483 4.32 14.62 -23.79
C PHE A 483 4.27 14.34 -25.29
N ASP A 484 4.98 13.30 -25.71
CA ASP A 484 4.98 12.84 -27.09
C ASP A 484 3.56 12.44 -27.52
N ILE A 485 3.04 13.11 -28.56
CA ILE A 485 1.71 12.88 -29.11
C ILE A 485 1.81 11.80 -30.18
N PRO A 486 1.09 10.67 -30.06
CA PRO A 486 1.24 9.54 -30.97
C PRO A 486 0.64 9.84 -32.35
N ARG A 487 1.45 10.28 -33.32
CA ARG A 487 1.11 10.12 -34.75
C ARG A 487 2.29 9.75 -35.63
N ASP A 488 3.30 10.56 -35.83
CA ASP A 488 4.41 10.25 -36.74
C ASP A 488 5.80 10.35 -36.07
N GLY A 489 5.85 10.72 -34.82
CA GLY A 489 7.07 10.91 -34.03
C GLY A 489 7.15 10.07 -32.76
N ASP A 490 6.26 9.12 -32.58
CA ASP A 490 6.08 8.34 -31.36
C ASP A 490 7.41 7.72 -30.88
N VAL A 491 7.83 8.07 -29.68
CA VAL A 491 9.00 7.46 -29.03
C VAL A 491 8.81 5.95 -28.92
N ARG A 492 9.81 5.18 -29.37
CA ARG A 492 9.76 3.73 -29.38
C ARG A 492 10.79 3.08 -28.47
N TYR A 493 11.94 3.68 -28.32
CA TYR A 493 12.96 3.15 -27.43
C TYR A 493 13.86 4.23 -26.87
N GLU A 494 14.46 3.88 -25.76
CA GLU A 494 15.52 4.62 -25.07
C GLU A 494 16.83 3.88 -25.25
N LEU A 495 17.90 4.61 -25.51
CA LEU A 495 19.24 4.09 -25.78
C LEU A 495 20.24 4.72 -24.82
N VAL A 496 20.94 3.92 -24.01
CA VAL A 496 21.98 4.43 -23.13
C VAL A 496 23.17 4.96 -23.92
N GLN A 497 23.86 5.95 -23.36
CA GLN A 497 25.08 6.49 -23.99
C GLN A 497 26.24 5.51 -23.89
N ASP A 498 27.25 5.64 -24.80
CA ASP A 498 28.33 4.70 -25.00
C ASP A 498 29.21 4.48 -23.76
N ASP A 499 29.30 5.46 -22.88
CA ASP A 499 30.07 5.36 -21.64
C ASP A 499 29.31 4.68 -20.49
N ILE A 500 28.01 4.39 -20.66
CA ILE A 500 27.22 3.59 -19.73
C ILE A 500 27.14 2.16 -20.29
N VAL A 501 27.87 1.27 -19.65
CA VAL A 501 27.90 -0.14 -20.02
C VAL A 501 26.92 -0.92 -19.13
N VAL A 502 25.95 -1.59 -19.74
CA VAL A 502 24.95 -2.40 -19.06
C VAL A 502 25.33 -3.87 -19.25
N ASP A 503 25.74 -4.55 -18.19
CA ASP A 503 26.15 -5.95 -18.18
C ASP A 503 27.18 -6.29 -19.30
N GLY A 504 28.16 -5.41 -19.49
CA GLY A 504 29.18 -5.54 -20.51
C GLY A 504 28.73 -5.12 -21.93
N ILE A 505 27.51 -4.67 -22.12
CA ILE A 505 26.97 -4.25 -23.43
C ILE A 505 26.88 -2.73 -23.48
N PRO A 506 27.69 -2.06 -24.33
CA PRO A 506 27.52 -0.63 -24.60
C PRO A 506 26.30 -0.39 -25.50
N GLY A 507 25.68 0.80 -25.37
CA GLY A 507 24.57 1.18 -26.21
C GLY A 507 23.34 0.28 -26.01
N TYR A 508 23.05 -0.13 -24.78
CA TYR A 508 21.88 -0.94 -24.47
C TYR A 508 20.59 -0.20 -24.80
N ARG A 509 19.64 -0.87 -25.46
CA ARG A 509 18.41 -0.30 -25.96
C ARG A 509 17.19 -0.92 -25.27
N LYS A 510 16.29 -0.08 -24.76
CA LYS A 510 15.03 -0.48 -24.13
C LYS A 510 13.84 0.14 -24.82
N PHE A 511 12.79 -0.66 -25.00
CA PHE A 511 11.52 -0.17 -25.50
C PHE A 511 10.92 0.89 -24.56
N ALA A 512 10.45 2.01 -25.13
CA ALA A 512 9.82 3.11 -24.39
C ALA A 512 8.61 3.63 -25.16
N ARG A 513 7.63 4.16 -24.46
CA ARG A 513 6.45 4.83 -25.01
C ARG A 513 6.00 5.94 -24.07
N LYS A 514 5.25 6.93 -24.61
CA LYS A 514 4.66 8.03 -23.84
C LYS A 514 5.73 8.74 -22.98
N ALA A 515 6.82 9.11 -23.61
CA ALA A 515 7.89 9.85 -22.97
C ALA A 515 7.60 11.36 -23.00
N LEU A 516 8.11 12.07 -22.01
CA LEU A 516 8.18 13.53 -22.02
C LEU A 516 9.39 13.96 -22.87
N VAL A 517 9.16 14.76 -23.87
CA VAL A 517 10.22 15.41 -24.68
C VAL A 517 10.54 16.73 -23.99
N VAL A 518 11.82 16.93 -23.67
CA VAL A 518 12.28 18.05 -22.88
C VAL A 518 13.23 18.93 -23.68
N GLN A 519 13.03 20.24 -23.64
CA GLN A 519 13.98 21.25 -24.11
C GLN A 519 14.70 21.86 -22.92
N TYR A 520 16.01 21.69 -22.90
CA TYR A 520 16.87 22.20 -21.83
C TYR A 520 17.39 23.58 -22.17
N ALA A 521 17.62 24.39 -21.14
CA ALA A 521 18.28 25.69 -21.29
C ALA A 521 19.69 25.51 -21.88
N PRO A 522 20.16 26.43 -22.77
CA PRO A 522 21.45 26.30 -23.46
C PRO A 522 22.65 26.26 -22.51
N ASP A 523 22.52 26.84 -21.33
CA ASP A 523 23.55 26.91 -20.28
C ASP A 523 23.34 25.88 -19.16
N ALA A 524 22.41 24.97 -19.28
CA ALA A 524 22.17 23.92 -18.30
C ALA A 524 23.35 22.95 -18.20
N ASP A 525 23.77 22.64 -16.96
CA ASP A 525 24.81 21.62 -16.69
C ASP A 525 24.23 20.22 -16.84
N LEU A 526 24.29 19.68 -18.04
CA LEU A 526 23.68 18.41 -18.40
C LEU A 526 24.67 17.25 -18.46
N ARG A 527 24.29 16.16 -17.84
CA ARG A 527 24.85 14.83 -18.05
C ARG A 527 23.77 13.93 -18.66
N VAL A 528 23.89 13.62 -19.93
CA VAL A 528 22.92 12.76 -20.67
C VAL A 528 23.30 11.30 -20.45
N TYR A 529 22.41 10.51 -19.86
CA TYR A 529 22.57 9.07 -19.68
C TYR A 529 21.96 8.28 -20.83
N SER A 530 20.89 8.79 -21.45
CA SER A 530 20.22 8.12 -22.56
C SER A 530 19.60 9.12 -23.53
N LYS A 531 19.24 8.64 -24.72
CA LYS A 531 18.48 9.36 -25.73
C LYS A 531 17.24 8.59 -26.15
N LEU A 532 16.23 9.32 -26.61
CA LEU A 532 14.95 8.80 -27.10
C LEU A 532 14.97 8.70 -28.63
N TYR A 533 14.37 7.64 -29.16
CA TYR A 533 14.29 7.39 -30.60
C TYR A 533 12.90 6.90 -31.01
N ASN A 534 12.49 7.25 -32.23
CA ASN A 534 11.27 6.70 -32.84
C ASN A 534 11.54 5.36 -33.57
N ALA A 535 10.50 4.82 -34.23
CA ALA A 535 10.60 3.57 -34.97
C ALA A 535 11.55 3.64 -36.19
N TYR A 536 11.84 4.84 -36.67
CA TYR A 536 12.73 5.10 -37.82
C TYR A 536 14.16 5.42 -37.39
N HIS A 537 14.50 5.22 -36.11
CA HIS A 537 15.80 5.54 -35.51
C HIS A 537 16.17 7.03 -35.55
N GLN A 538 15.17 7.91 -35.65
CA GLN A 538 15.40 9.34 -35.56
C GLN A 538 15.51 9.75 -34.08
N ASP A 539 16.45 10.64 -33.78
CA ASP A 539 16.65 11.23 -32.45
C ASP A 539 15.44 12.09 -32.08
N MET A 540 14.78 11.76 -30.99
CA MET A 540 13.60 12.43 -30.46
C MET A 540 13.94 13.32 -29.26
N GLY A 541 15.22 13.46 -28.91
CA GLY A 541 15.71 14.22 -27.78
C GLY A 541 16.33 13.36 -26.67
N TYR A 542 16.62 14.00 -25.56
CA TYR A 542 17.24 13.34 -24.43
C TYR A 542 16.25 12.48 -23.67
N GLY A 543 16.71 11.34 -23.17
CA GLY A 543 15.97 10.41 -22.29
C GLY A 543 16.22 10.74 -20.82
N THR A 544 16.92 9.85 -20.12
CA THR A 544 17.32 10.05 -18.72
C THR A 544 18.50 11.02 -18.65
N VAL A 545 18.37 12.10 -17.89
CA VAL A 545 19.35 13.19 -17.83
C VAL A 545 19.56 13.64 -16.38
N ARG A 546 20.81 13.91 -16.00
CA ARG A 546 21.13 14.73 -14.83
C ARG A 546 21.32 16.18 -15.25
N SER A 547 20.61 17.09 -14.58
CA SER A 547 20.81 18.52 -14.67
C SER A 547 21.20 19.07 -13.29
N GLY A 548 22.45 19.43 -13.09
CA GLY A 548 22.97 19.77 -11.76
C GLY A 548 22.74 18.63 -10.75
N ASN A 549 21.93 18.87 -9.73
CA ASN A 549 21.54 17.90 -8.70
C ASN A 549 20.19 17.22 -8.96
N VAL A 550 19.62 17.38 -10.17
CA VAL A 550 18.30 16.81 -10.52
C VAL A 550 18.48 15.70 -11.53
N LEU A 551 17.97 14.50 -11.22
CA LEU A 551 17.79 13.40 -12.19
C LEU A 551 16.40 13.47 -12.78
N ILE A 552 16.29 13.49 -14.08
CA ILE A 552 15.06 13.54 -14.84
C ILE A 552 14.86 12.22 -15.55
N LEU A 553 13.72 11.56 -15.30
CA LEU A 553 13.27 10.37 -16.00
C LEU A 553 12.14 10.77 -16.97
N PRO A 554 12.25 10.45 -18.27
CA PRO A 554 11.30 10.94 -19.27
C PRO A 554 9.95 10.22 -19.27
N HIS A 555 9.72 9.34 -18.31
CA HIS A 555 8.58 8.42 -18.28
C HIS A 555 7.51 8.83 -17.29
N LYS A 556 6.23 8.62 -17.66
CA LYS A 556 5.08 8.77 -16.76
C LYS A 556 5.08 7.75 -15.64
N GLY A 557 4.35 8.07 -14.55
CA GLY A 557 4.09 7.18 -13.43
C GLY A 557 3.20 5.97 -13.75
N GLU A 558 2.42 6.01 -14.84
CA GLU A 558 1.66 4.85 -15.34
C GLU A 558 2.57 3.68 -15.70
N PHE A 559 2.26 2.47 -15.17
CA PHE A 559 3.30 1.50 -15.15
C PHE A 559 2.89 0.03 -15.24
N ARG A 560 3.62 -0.68 -16.09
CA ARG A 560 3.80 -2.13 -15.98
C ARG A 560 5.26 -2.41 -15.57
N PRO A 561 5.53 -3.19 -14.52
CA PRO A 561 6.89 -3.45 -14.00
C PRO A 561 7.89 -3.83 -15.08
N VAL A 562 7.46 -4.68 -16.00
CA VAL A 562 8.28 -5.25 -17.10
C VAL A 562 8.99 -4.19 -17.96
N TYR A 563 8.48 -2.96 -18.00
CA TYR A 563 9.04 -1.94 -18.91
C TYR A 563 10.00 -0.95 -18.24
N ARG A 564 10.01 -0.87 -16.90
CA ARG A 564 10.74 0.16 -16.18
C ARG A 564 11.75 -0.36 -15.16
N GLN A 565 11.50 -1.51 -14.59
CA GLN A 565 12.44 -2.17 -13.69
C GLN A 565 13.37 -3.05 -14.50
N ASP A 566 14.45 -2.48 -15.04
CA ASP A 566 15.45 -3.23 -15.77
C ASP A 566 16.87 -2.76 -15.48
N ILE A 567 17.82 -3.55 -15.92
CA ILE A 567 19.24 -3.34 -15.71
C ILE A 567 19.76 -2.04 -16.32
N MET A 568 19.14 -1.56 -17.41
CA MET A 568 19.49 -0.28 -18.02
C MET A 568 19.17 0.88 -17.07
N HIS A 569 17.94 0.89 -16.52
CA HIS A 569 17.55 1.92 -15.57
C HIS A 569 18.33 1.82 -14.27
N GLN A 570 18.62 0.59 -13.79
CA GLN A 570 19.48 0.39 -12.62
C GLN A 570 20.85 1.05 -12.85
N ALA A 571 21.50 0.78 -14.00
CA ALA A 571 22.81 1.34 -14.33
C ALA A 571 22.81 2.87 -14.35
N MET A 572 21.79 3.50 -14.98
CA MET A 572 21.69 4.96 -15.05
C MET A 572 21.46 5.61 -13.68
N VAL A 573 20.56 5.04 -12.86
CA VAL A 573 20.30 5.57 -11.53
C VAL A 573 21.50 5.35 -10.60
N PHE A 574 22.18 4.21 -10.68
CA PHE A 574 23.41 3.97 -9.90
C PHE A 574 24.52 4.94 -10.31
N GLN A 575 24.66 5.23 -11.61
CA GLN A 575 25.60 6.23 -12.09
C GLN A 575 25.30 7.62 -11.53
N PHE A 576 24.04 8.04 -11.54
CA PHE A 576 23.61 9.28 -10.89
C PHE A 576 23.97 9.30 -9.39
N LEU A 577 23.69 8.22 -8.68
CA LEU A 577 24.00 8.10 -7.25
C LEU A 577 25.51 8.14 -6.97
N GLN A 578 26.35 7.70 -7.89
CA GLN A 578 27.82 7.81 -7.79
C GLN A 578 28.30 9.23 -8.04
N GLU A 579 27.77 9.91 -9.06
CA GLU A 579 28.21 11.24 -9.50
C GLU A 579 27.75 12.37 -8.59
N ILE A 580 26.61 12.20 -7.91
CA ILE A 580 26.07 13.26 -7.07
C ILE A 580 26.82 13.38 -5.74
N GLY A 581 27.14 14.61 -5.34
CA GLY A 581 27.82 14.93 -4.08
C GLY A 581 26.91 15.61 -3.06
N GLY A 582 27.39 15.75 -1.82
CA GLY A 582 26.72 16.53 -0.79
C GLY A 582 25.45 15.93 -0.18
N VAL A 583 25.16 14.66 -0.48
CA VAL A 583 23.97 13.95 0.01
C VAL A 583 24.33 12.58 0.58
N VAL A 584 23.48 12.10 1.50
CA VAL A 584 23.59 10.73 2.04
C VAL A 584 23.15 9.74 0.98
N LYS A 585 24.02 8.78 0.67
CA LYS A 585 23.72 7.72 -0.31
C LYS A 585 22.83 6.65 0.32
N PRO A 586 21.79 6.17 -0.40
CA PRO A 586 20.97 5.05 0.07
C PRO A 586 21.72 3.72 -0.01
N VAL A 587 21.25 2.71 0.70
CA VAL A 587 21.65 1.32 0.45
C VAL A 587 21.29 0.92 -0.98
N GLN A 588 22.24 0.27 -1.67
CA GLN A 588 22.05 -0.25 -3.02
C GLN A 588 22.41 -1.74 -3.07
N VAL A 589 21.65 -2.50 -3.84
CA VAL A 589 21.88 -3.94 -4.12
C VAL A 589 21.99 -4.12 -5.61
N GLN A 590 23.07 -4.78 -6.07
CA GLN A 590 23.28 -4.92 -7.52
C GLN A 590 22.44 -6.04 -8.14
N GLU A 591 22.04 -7.01 -7.34
CA GLU A 591 21.22 -8.13 -7.79
C GLU A 591 19.83 -7.63 -8.17
N TYR A 592 19.47 -7.92 -9.42
CA TYR A 592 18.23 -7.47 -10.04
C TYR A 592 16.98 -7.97 -9.29
N CYS A 593 16.02 -7.08 -9.08
CA CYS A 593 14.77 -7.33 -8.35
C CYS A 593 14.95 -7.87 -6.91
N VAL A 594 16.09 -7.58 -6.28
CA VAL A 594 16.27 -7.72 -4.84
C VAL A 594 16.04 -6.36 -4.20
N SER A 595 14.94 -6.22 -3.48
CA SER A 595 14.56 -4.96 -2.84
C SER A 595 15.16 -4.84 -1.45
N PRO A 596 15.95 -3.78 -1.16
CA PRO A 596 16.49 -3.50 0.16
C PRO A 596 15.56 -2.60 0.99
N TYR A 597 15.44 -2.93 2.28
CA TYR A 597 14.79 -2.10 3.28
C TYR A 597 15.74 -1.96 4.47
N TYR A 598 16.27 -0.77 4.65
CA TYR A 598 17.31 -0.48 5.63
C TYR A 598 16.75 0.30 6.81
N TYR A 599 16.98 -0.19 8.02
CA TYR A 599 16.62 0.42 9.29
C TYR A 599 17.90 0.90 9.98
N ALA A 600 18.11 2.21 9.96
CA ALA A 600 19.39 2.84 10.26
C ALA A 600 19.80 2.68 11.73
N ASP A 601 18.91 3.01 12.68
CA ASP A 601 19.21 2.91 14.13
C ASP A 601 19.33 1.45 14.55
N ALA A 602 18.50 0.58 14.01
CA ALA A 602 18.58 -0.87 14.24
C ALA A 602 19.75 -1.54 13.52
N LYS A 603 20.46 -0.84 12.62
CA LYS A 603 21.53 -1.36 11.76
C LYS A 603 21.12 -2.68 11.09
N THR A 604 19.88 -2.74 10.63
CA THR A 604 19.29 -3.96 10.08
C THR A 604 18.87 -3.74 8.63
N LEU A 605 19.22 -4.68 7.76
CA LEU A 605 18.85 -4.68 6.34
C LEU A 605 17.98 -5.91 6.06
N VAL A 606 16.77 -5.67 5.59
CA VAL A 606 15.89 -6.71 5.06
C VAL A 606 16.01 -6.70 3.54
N LEU A 607 16.32 -7.83 2.96
CA LEU A 607 16.38 -8.05 1.52
C LEU A 607 15.25 -8.98 1.12
N VAL A 608 14.46 -8.58 0.13
CA VAL A 608 13.38 -9.41 -0.44
C VAL A 608 13.69 -9.70 -1.89
N ASN A 609 13.82 -10.98 -2.23
CA ASN A 609 14.06 -11.41 -3.61
C ASN A 609 12.72 -11.62 -4.34
N PHE A 610 12.39 -10.69 -5.21
CA PHE A 610 11.19 -10.75 -6.05
C PHE A 610 11.45 -11.42 -7.41
N THR A 611 12.35 -12.43 -7.43
CA THR A 611 12.55 -13.34 -8.57
C THR A 611 12.50 -14.79 -8.10
N ASP A 612 12.43 -15.72 -9.03
CA ASP A 612 12.57 -17.15 -8.74
C ASP A 612 14.03 -17.63 -8.75
N ASP A 613 14.98 -16.76 -9.14
CA ASP A 613 16.41 -17.07 -9.19
C ASP A 613 17.07 -16.97 -7.80
N ASP A 614 18.09 -17.79 -7.60
CA ASP A 614 18.90 -17.80 -6.38
C ASP A 614 20.15 -16.93 -6.53
N TRP A 615 20.45 -16.13 -5.53
CA TRP A 615 21.69 -15.38 -5.41
C TRP A 615 22.61 -16.01 -4.36
N SER A 616 23.79 -16.45 -4.76
CA SER A 616 24.76 -17.08 -3.85
C SER A 616 25.62 -16.06 -3.10
N LYS A 617 25.73 -14.86 -3.63
CA LYS A 617 26.41 -13.69 -3.07
C LYS A 617 25.57 -12.46 -3.36
N LEU A 618 25.77 -11.43 -2.56
CA LEU A 618 25.08 -10.14 -2.70
C LEU A 618 26.13 -9.03 -2.71
N HIS A 619 25.97 -8.09 -3.64
CA HIS A 619 26.82 -6.91 -3.80
C HIS A 619 26.06 -5.68 -3.30
N LEU A 620 26.48 -5.14 -2.15
CA LEU A 620 25.83 -4.07 -1.46
C LEU A 620 26.71 -2.81 -1.48
N THR A 621 26.12 -1.64 -1.72
CA THR A 621 26.69 -0.36 -1.33
C THR A 621 25.96 0.11 -0.08
N MET A 622 26.69 0.38 0.99
CA MET A 622 26.14 0.78 2.29
C MET A 622 26.43 2.25 2.54
N PRO A 623 25.64 2.94 3.40
CA PRO A 623 25.94 4.31 3.83
C PRO A 623 27.36 4.41 4.40
N GLU A 624 28.09 5.50 4.05
CA GLU A 624 29.51 5.70 4.42
C GLU A 624 29.73 5.78 5.93
N ASP A 625 28.74 6.26 6.66
CA ASP A 625 28.77 6.44 8.12
C ASP A 625 28.47 5.15 8.89
N LEU A 626 28.01 4.08 8.22
CA LEU A 626 27.72 2.79 8.85
C LEU A 626 29.02 2.10 9.30
N LYS A 627 29.24 2.07 10.61
CA LYS A 627 30.38 1.37 11.23
C LYS A 627 29.94 0.02 11.77
N PHE A 628 30.66 -1.04 11.38
CA PHE A 628 30.46 -2.41 11.86
C PHE A 628 31.75 -3.23 11.75
N SER A 629 31.87 -4.27 12.56
CA SER A 629 32.96 -5.25 12.54
C SER A 629 32.49 -6.63 12.07
N THR A 630 31.21 -6.95 12.32
CA THR A 630 30.60 -8.22 11.97
C THR A 630 29.27 -8.03 11.26
N ILE A 631 28.91 -9.03 10.44
CA ILE A 631 27.58 -9.14 9.83
C ILE A 631 27.00 -10.46 10.29
N ARG A 632 25.77 -10.41 10.78
CA ARG A 632 25.00 -11.61 11.11
C ARG A 632 23.76 -11.71 10.23
N TYR A 633 23.34 -12.93 9.95
CA TYR A 633 22.08 -13.17 9.22
C TYR A 633 21.13 -14.03 10.04
N LEU A 634 19.84 -13.80 9.88
CA LEU A 634 18.77 -14.55 10.53
C LEU A 634 18.46 -15.84 9.74
N LYS A 635 18.60 -16.99 10.40
CA LYS A 635 18.23 -18.30 9.84
C LYS A 635 16.73 -18.55 9.95
N ARG A 636 16.20 -19.43 9.11
CA ARG A 636 14.79 -19.82 9.09
C ARG A 636 14.25 -20.41 10.40
N ASN A 637 15.14 -20.92 11.24
CA ASN A 637 14.79 -21.43 12.59
C ASN A 637 14.80 -20.35 13.68
N GLY A 638 14.95 -19.08 13.32
CA GLY A 638 15.00 -17.95 14.26
C GLY A 638 16.37 -17.71 14.91
N GLN A 639 17.41 -18.45 14.55
CA GLN A 639 18.74 -18.27 15.11
C GLN A 639 19.59 -17.35 14.25
N TRP A 640 20.45 -16.56 14.88
CA TRP A 640 21.46 -15.75 14.20
C TRP A 640 22.72 -16.53 13.91
N ALA A 641 23.38 -16.26 12.78
CA ALA A 641 24.67 -16.79 12.41
C ALA A 641 25.54 -15.74 11.77
N ASP A 642 26.86 -15.90 11.92
CA ASP A 642 27.83 -15.01 11.31
C ASP A 642 27.83 -15.14 9.80
N CYS A 643 27.95 -14.02 9.11
CA CYS A 643 28.02 -13.93 7.69
C CYS A 643 29.40 -13.48 7.23
N LYS A 644 30.04 -14.27 6.37
CA LYS A 644 31.33 -13.87 5.77
C LYS A 644 31.11 -12.77 4.73
N TYR A 645 31.96 -11.78 4.73
CA TYR A 645 31.94 -10.69 3.74
C TYR A 645 33.34 -10.27 3.32
N LYS A 646 33.41 -9.52 2.22
CA LYS A 646 34.62 -8.85 1.72
C LYS A 646 34.26 -7.42 1.33
N ARG A 647 35.18 -6.48 1.51
CA ARG A 647 35.06 -5.13 0.94
C ARG A 647 35.84 -5.08 -0.40
N LEU A 648 35.23 -4.57 -1.44
CA LEU A 648 35.80 -4.33 -2.76
C LEU A 648 35.54 -2.87 -3.13
N GLY A 649 36.47 -1.96 -2.79
CA GLY A 649 36.23 -0.53 -2.89
C GLY A 649 35.12 -0.09 -1.96
N ASP A 650 34.11 0.57 -2.50
CA ASP A 650 32.88 0.99 -1.82
C ASP A 650 31.83 -0.12 -1.67
N GLN A 651 32.05 -1.26 -2.35
CA GLN A 651 31.12 -2.38 -2.31
C GLN A 651 31.45 -3.36 -1.18
N LEU A 652 30.38 -3.92 -0.64
CA LEU A 652 30.38 -4.99 0.35
C LEU A 652 29.84 -6.26 -0.29
N VAL A 653 30.69 -7.25 -0.51
CA VAL A 653 30.29 -8.57 -1.03
C VAL A 653 29.97 -9.49 0.14
N VAL A 654 28.70 -9.82 0.29
CA VAL A 654 28.17 -10.65 1.37
C VAL A 654 27.98 -12.09 0.89
N ASN A 655 28.61 -13.06 1.56
CA ASN A 655 28.50 -14.48 1.23
C ASN A 655 27.29 -15.11 1.96
N ALA A 656 26.09 -14.66 1.62
CA ALA A 656 24.83 -15.22 2.08
C ALA A 656 23.96 -15.59 0.88
N ARG A 657 23.42 -16.80 0.88
CA ARG A 657 22.47 -17.23 -0.14
C ARG A 657 21.11 -16.59 0.10
N LEU A 658 20.61 -15.85 -0.87
CA LEU A 658 19.24 -15.38 -0.94
C LEU A 658 18.51 -16.20 -2.02
N GLY A 659 17.65 -17.12 -1.60
CA GLY A 659 16.90 -17.98 -2.51
C GLY A 659 15.83 -17.22 -3.28
N GLY A 660 15.40 -17.77 -4.41
CA GLY A 660 14.28 -17.25 -5.18
C GLY A 660 13.00 -17.22 -4.35
N THR A 661 12.26 -16.09 -4.41
CA THR A 661 11.07 -15.86 -3.59
C THR A 661 11.35 -16.10 -2.09
N LYS A 662 12.41 -15.44 -1.58
CA LYS A 662 12.83 -15.50 -0.17
C LYS A 662 13.25 -14.13 0.34
N THR A 663 13.33 -14.04 1.66
CA THR A 663 13.90 -12.89 2.36
C THR A 663 15.21 -13.25 3.05
N LEU A 664 16.04 -12.26 3.28
CA LEU A 664 17.25 -12.34 4.07
C LEU A 664 17.34 -11.14 5.00
N VAL A 665 17.51 -11.37 6.29
CA VAL A 665 17.72 -10.31 7.27
C VAL A 665 19.19 -10.31 7.68
N LEU A 666 19.85 -9.17 7.47
CA LEU A 666 21.23 -8.91 7.86
C LEU A 666 21.26 -7.89 8.99
N ARG A 667 22.12 -8.09 9.98
CA ARG A 667 22.39 -7.16 11.07
C ARG A 667 23.87 -6.82 11.10
N PHE A 668 24.18 -5.52 11.20
CA PHE A 668 25.54 -4.99 11.23
C PHE A 668 25.90 -4.65 12.67
N GLU A 669 26.86 -5.38 13.25
CA GLU A 669 27.25 -5.26 14.66
C GLU A 669 28.65 -4.63 14.77
N ALA A 670 28.87 -3.79 15.80
CA ALA A 670 30.13 -3.09 16.06
C ALA A 670 31.27 -4.04 16.49
#